data_2c6e969f9368d95c3ad3230a193bef0f
#
_entry.id   2c6e969f9368d95c3ad3230a193bef0f
#
_cell.length_a   1.000
_cell.length_b   1.000
_cell.length_c   1.000
_cell.angle_alpha   90.00
_cell.angle_beta   90.00
_cell.angle_gamma   90.00
#
_symmetry.space_group_name_H-M   'P 1'
#
loop_
_entity.id
_entity.type
_entity.pdbx_description
1 polymer ?
#
loop_
_entity_poly.entity_id
_entity_poly.type
_entity_poly.pdbx_seq_one_letter_code
_entity_poly.pdbx_strand_id
1 'polypeptide(L)'
;MLKKKKNKFGRPTSRVLPLQFVSKSTILSTFFMNGYMPGTTPHSGGDRRAYYLRLIAAASSLFHLRQILSHAIISGHHPDLPTTTKLIHRHSDLSKPPSSALPLALFNSHPQPDLFLLNVLLRSLPAASALSLFSNLPQRHPHLRPDSFTFSFALSAAASLSSPSTGRALHGQIILAGGLDTDRFIGSALTDFYFKFMQISNAEKVFDQIPHPDTVSWNSRISGLVRCCSFLRAVRAFGRMVALGNCVDSTTLAVVLPATAELQDLILGRSMHCLGLKTGWRPNSSTLVALIPVTDPFGHECLCREIHGFLVKTRLDLDLLVSTALTTVYSKLNDIESARKVFDAMSEKSLASWNAMISGYAQNGLTEFAISLFQDMQSLNFKPNPVTAASILSACAQLGALTLGKWIHQIIIHEDLELNVYVCTALIDMYAKCGNIVEAQRIFNGMAEKNVVSWNAMISGYGLHGYGHEALRLFSEMLSAQISPTSTTFLSVLHACSHGGLVEEGHDIFLSMARNYGVCPRAEHYACMVDLLGRAGRLIEALDFIRTAPKDVGPGVWGAFLGACKVHKVTSLAKLASKKLFELEPENAGYYVLLSNIYSASHNFLEAAAVREAAKRKNLAKLPGCTIIEVNDVVHSFTAGDRSHPQTLAIYSMLESLLGKIVEAGYQAETQAVLYDVEEEEKEQMIKIHSEKLAIAFGLINAKSESEIRIIKNLRVCLDCHNWTKFISVVTKRVIVVRDASRFHHFRDGMCSCRDYW
;
A
#
# COMPACT_ATOMS: atom_id res chain seq x y z
N MET A 1 0.23 24.98 51.86
CA MET A 1 1.48 25.79 52.07
C MET A 1 2.24 25.85 50.74
N LEU A 2 2.31 27.05 50.25
CA LEU A 2 2.91 27.46 48.97
C LEU A 2 4.41 27.32 48.97
N LYS A 3 5.03 26.95 47.81
CA LYS A 3 6.25 27.60 47.32
C LYS A 3 6.34 27.49 45.78
N LYS A 4 6.18 28.64 45.13
CA LYS A 4 6.49 28.93 43.73
C LYS A 4 8.00 28.79 43.49
N LYS A 5 8.41 28.19 42.36
CA LYS A 5 9.68 28.50 41.71
C LYS A 5 9.46 28.87 40.25
N LYS A 6 9.83 30.10 39.90
CA LYS A 6 9.87 30.71 38.59
C LYS A 6 10.95 30.05 37.74
N ASN A 7 10.63 29.57 36.54
CA ASN A 7 11.60 29.24 35.52
C ASN A 7 11.83 30.45 34.61
N LYS A 8 13.07 30.87 34.55
CA LYS A 8 13.60 31.86 33.60
C LYS A 8 13.86 31.20 32.26
N PHE A 9 13.24 31.75 31.22
CA PHE A 9 13.62 31.47 29.83
C PHE A 9 14.98 32.03 29.51
N GLY A 10 15.97 31.17 29.21
CA GLY A 10 17.25 31.51 28.62
C GLY A 10 17.21 31.31 27.11
N ARG A 11 17.54 32.35 26.34
CA ARG A 11 17.75 32.30 24.89
C ARG A 11 18.93 31.38 24.54
N PRO A 12 18.90 30.57 23.48
CA PRO A 12 20.08 29.84 23.03
C PRO A 12 21.05 30.81 22.30
N THR A 13 22.16 31.10 22.91
CA THR A 13 23.30 31.71 22.25
C THR A 13 24.01 30.68 21.38
N SER A 14 24.15 30.99 20.10
CA SER A 14 24.95 30.25 19.14
C SER A 14 26.44 30.27 19.60
N ARG A 15 26.90 29.17 20.19
CA ARG A 15 28.33 28.93 20.39
C ARG A 15 28.89 28.32 19.09
N VAL A 16 29.62 29.17 18.37
CA VAL A 16 30.63 28.73 17.41
C VAL A 16 31.74 28.05 18.23
N LEU A 17 31.85 26.73 18.08
CA LEU A 17 32.97 25.98 18.66
C LEU A 17 34.25 26.37 17.90
N PRO A 18 35.33 26.84 18.60
CA PRO A 18 36.60 27.04 17.95
C PRO A 18 37.18 25.70 17.53
N LEU A 19 37.73 25.64 16.30
CA LEU A 19 38.53 24.53 15.82
C LEU A 19 39.70 24.28 16.82
N GLN A 20 39.59 23.23 17.63
CA GLN A 20 40.69 22.77 18.44
C GLN A 20 41.83 22.32 17.52
N PHE A 21 42.97 22.99 17.62
CA PHE A 21 44.21 22.64 16.95
C PHE A 21 44.71 21.29 17.46
N VAL A 22 44.51 20.23 16.65
CA VAL A 22 45.16 18.93 16.85
C VAL A 22 46.61 19.08 16.39
N SER A 23 47.57 18.67 17.20
CA SER A 23 49.01 18.86 16.91
C SER A 23 49.44 18.11 15.64
N LYS A 24 50.39 18.69 14.88
CA LYS A 24 50.95 18.14 13.65
C LYS A 24 51.38 16.65 13.76
N SER A 25 51.86 16.24 14.95
CA SER A 25 52.32 14.88 15.19
C SER A 25 51.24 13.81 15.26
N THR A 26 50.06 14.16 15.78
CA THR A 26 48.95 13.22 15.93
C THR A 26 48.24 12.91 14.57
N ILE A 27 48.20 13.90 13.67
CA ILE A 27 47.63 13.74 12.33
C ILE A 27 48.54 12.86 11.47
N LEU A 28 49.86 13.05 11.57
CA LEU A 28 50.85 12.25 10.82
C LEU A 28 50.88 10.77 11.26
N SER A 29 50.72 10.47 12.55
CA SER A 29 50.76 9.10 13.05
C SER A 29 49.55 8.25 12.58
N THR A 30 48.38 8.89 12.44
CA THR A 30 47.14 8.16 11.98
C THR A 30 47.14 7.86 10.47
N PHE A 31 47.84 8.71 9.68
CA PHE A 31 48.02 8.46 8.23
C PHE A 31 49.01 7.32 7.95
N PHE A 32 50.04 7.13 8.80
CA PHE A 32 51.04 6.06 8.65
C PHE A 32 50.47 4.67 9.00
N MET A 33 49.45 4.56 9.84
CA MET A 33 48.94 3.27 10.27
C MET A 33 48.03 2.59 9.23
N ASN A 34 47.47 3.30 8.23
CA ASN A 34 46.53 2.76 7.25
C ASN A 34 47.02 2.61 5.82
N GLY A 35 48.34 2.60 5.60
CA GLY A 35 48.98 2.15 4.32
C GLY A 35 48.67 2.99 3.06
N TYR A 36 48.10 4.20 3.17
CA TYR A 36 47.76 5.03 2.02
C TYR A 36 48.47 6.38 2.03
N MET A 37 49.81 6.36 1.78
CA MET A 37 50.56 7.54 1.34
C MET A 37 51.70 7.12 0.39
N PRO A 38 51.66 7.43 -0.91
CA PRO A 38 52.87 7.51 -1.73
C PRO A 38 53.54 8.85 -1.46
N GLY A 39 54.82 8.77 -1.10
CA GLY A 39 55.88 9.77 -0.95
C GLY A 39 55.59 11.27 -1.15
N THR A 40 56.32 12.09 -0.35
CA THR A 40 56.59 13.53 -0.44
C THR A 40 55.66 14.40 -1.27
N THR A 41 55.00 15.41 -0.61
CA THR A 41 54.22 16.43 -1.32
C THR A 41 55.01 17.04 -2.48
N PRO A 42 54.47 17.13 -3.70
CA PRO A 42 55.15 17.74 -4.83
C PRO A 42 55.53 19.20 -4.58
N HIS A 43 56.69 19.62 -5.05
CA HIS A 43 57.19 20.96 -4.82
C HIS A 43 56.64 22.05 -5.76
N SER A 44 56.01 21.65 -6.92
CA SER A 44 55.43 22.61 -7.86
C SER A 44 53.91 22.79 -7.65
N GLY A 45 53.36 23.98 -7.91
CA GLY A 45 51.94 24.28 -7.71
C GLY A 45 50.97 23.43 -8.54
N GLY A 46 51.36 23.05 -9.76
CA GLY A 46 50.55 22.20 -10.66
C GLY A 46 50.51 20.76 -10.19
N ASP A 47 51.63 20.24 -9.69
CA ASP A 47 51.72 18.85 -9.18
C ASP A 47 50.93 18.68 -7.86
N ARG A 48 50.94 19.69 -6.99
CA ARG A 48 50.13 19.70 -5.74
C ARG A 48 48.64 19.63 -6.00
N ARG A 49 48.15 20.39 -6.97
CA ARG A 49 46.74 20.36 -7.39
C ARG A 49 46.32 18.99 -7.88
N ALA A 50 47.07 18.39 -8.81
CA ALA A 50 46.79 17.05 -9.32
C ALA A 50 46.82 15.98 -8.22
N TYR A 51 47.73 16.13 -7.26
CA TYR A 51 47.83 15.25 -6.11
C TYR A 51 46.55 15.31 -5.24
N TYR A 52 46.09 16.51 -4.83
CA TYR A 52 44.86 16.62 -4.03
C TYR A 52 43.61 16.21 -4.77
N LEU A 53 43.50 16.48 -6.06
CA LEU A 53 42.35 16.02 -6.87
C LEU A 53 42.27 14.48 -6.92
N ARG A 54 43.40 13.77 -6.96
CA ARG A 54 43.43 12.29 -6.89
C ARG A 54 43.02 11.79 -5.52
N LEU A 55 43.53 12.38 -4.43
CA LEU A 55 43.17 12.01 -3.05
C LEU A 55 41.67 12.21 -2.79
N ILE A 56 41.11 13.34 -3.21
CA ILE A 56 39.68 13.63 -3.08
C ILE A 56 38.84 12.61 -3.84
N ALA A 57 39.26 12.24 -5.05
CA ALA A 57 38.55 11.22 -5.84
C ALA A 57 38.59 9.83 -5.16
N ALA A 58 39.70 9.49 -4.49
CA ALA A 58 39.88 8.22 -3.79
C ALA A 58 39.27 8.17 -2.38
N ALA A 59 38.78 9.30 -1.85
CA ALA A 59 38.20 9.34 -0.51
C ALA A 59 36.97 8.43 -0.42
N SER A 60 36.95 7.48 0.53
CA SER A 60 35.88 6.51 0.74
C SER A 60 34.91 6.88 1.86
N SER A 61 35.22 7.93 2.66
CA SER A 61 34.39 8.41 3.77
C SER A 61 34.51 9.90 3.99
N LEU A 62 33.53 10.51 4.67
CA LEU A 62 33.56 11.90 5.09
C LEU A 62 34.74 12.20 6.02
N PHE A 63 35.14 11.23 6.82
CA PHE A 63 36.31 11.36 7.70
C PHE A 63 37.58 11.50 6.87
N HIS A 64 37.82 10.65 5.89
CA HIS A 64 38.95 10.74 4.97
C HIS A 64 38.96 12.08 4.22
N LEU A 65 37.78 12.53 3.75
CA LEU A 65 37.66 13.80 3.04
C LEU A 65 38.08 15.00 3.91
N ARG A 66 37.67 14.99 5.18
CA ARG A 66 38.07 16.00 6.18
C ARG A 66 39.57 15.97 6.48
N GLN A 67 40.17 14.79 6.56
CA GLN A 67 41.62 14.64 6.75
C GLN A 67 42.39 15.21 5.57
N ILE A 68 41.98 14.93 4.34
CA ILE A 68 42.61 15.48 3.12
C ILE A 68 42.52 17.00 3.11
N LEU A 69 41.36 17.56 3.44
CA LEU A 69 41.17 19.01 3.53
C LEU A 69 42.09 19.64 4.63
N SER A 70 42.14 19.05 5.82
CA SER A 70 43.01 19.50 6.92
C SER A 70 44.49 19.46 6.53
N HIS A 71 44.90 18.36 5.86
CA HIS A 71 46.28 18.23 5.38
C HIS A 71 46.61 19.29 4.30
N ALA A 72 45.70 19.58 3.38
CA ALA A 72 45.87 20.63 2.38
C ALA A 72 46.10 22.00 3.04
N ILE A 73 45.24 22.38 4.00
CA ILE A 73 45.32 23.64 4.72
C ILE A 73 46.65 23.75 5.51
N ILE A 74 47.02 22.71 6.26
CA ILE A 74 48.27 22.68 7.08
C ILE A 74 49.50 22.76 6.19
N SER A 75 49.47 22.18 4.98
CA SER A 75 50.56 22.21 4.01
C SER A 75 50.63 23.54 3.23
N GLY A 76 49.81 24.53 3.60
CA GLY A 76 49.78 25.84 2.94
C GLY A 76 49.13 25.86 1.57
N HIS A 77 48.40 24.77 1.22
CA HIS A 77 47.60 24.70 -0.01
C HIS A 77 46.17 25.13 0.31
N HIS A 78 45.81 26.36 0.00
CA HIS A 78 44.42 26.80 0.01
C HIS A 78 43.76 26.21 -1.20
N PRO A 79 42.62 25.49 -1.04
CA PRO A 79 41.94 24.89 -2.15
C PRO A 79 41.55 25.92 -3.23
N ASP A 80 42.08 25.74 -4.43
CA ASP A 80 41.68 26.53 -5.58
C ASP A 80 40.26 26.12 -6.06
N LEU A 81 39.73 26.87 -6.99
CA LEU A 81 38.37 26.67 -7.48
C LEU A 81 38.04 25.21 -7.90
N PRO A 82 38.88 24.52 -8.71
CA PRO A 82 38.64 23.11 -9.08
C PRO A 82 38.74 22.13 -7.89
N THR A 83 39.66 22.38 -6.97
CA THR A 83 39.82 21.55 -5.76
C THR A 83 38.62 21.72 -4.83
N THR A 84 38.16 22.96 -4.62
CA THR A 84 36.95 23.27 -3.85
C THR A 84 35.70 22.64 -4.45
N THR A 85 35.54 22.75 -5.76
CA THR A 85 34.42 22.10 -6.51
C THR A 85 34.43 20.61 -6.33
N LYS A 86 35.57 19.95 -6.45
CA LYS A 86 35.71 18.49 -6.30
C LYS A 86 35.44 18.05 -4.87
N LEU A 87 35.88 18.86 -3.86
CA LEU A 87 35.56 18.60 -2.44
C LEU A 87 34.07 18.65 -2.16
N ILE A 88 33.36 19.66 -2.66
CA ILE A 88 31.91 19.80 -2.50
C ILE A 88 31.18 18.63 -3.15
N HIS A 89 31.55 18.29 -4.37
CA HIS A 89 30.95 17.17 -5.10
C HIS A 89 31.16 15.84 -4.35
N ARG A 90 32.41 15.55 -3.94
CA ARG A 90 32.71 14.30 -3.22
C ARG A 90 32.08 14.26 -1.83
N HIS A 91 31.95 15.39 -1.16
CA HIS A 91 31.19 15.48 0.08
C HIS A 91 29.73 15.11 -0.11
N SER A 92 29.11 15.59 -1.19
CA SER A 92 27.71 15.26 -1.52
C SER A 92 27.53 13.76 -1.79
N ASP A 93 28.47 13.12 -2.51
CA ASP A 93 28.43 11.68 -2.79
C ASP A 93 28.50 10.81 -1.51
N LEU A 94 29.30 11.26 -0.53
CA LEU A 94 29.57 10.53 0.72
C LEU A 94 28.62 10.88 1.87
N SER A 95 27.84 11.97 1.77
CA SER A 95 26.94 12.45 2.82
C SER A 95 25.51 12.00 2.56
N LYS A 96 25.05 10.99 3.28
CA LYS A 96 23.65 10.55 3.29
C LYS A 96 23.14 10.46 4.72
N PRO A 97 22.25 11.37 5.20
CA PRO A 97 21.59 12.47 4.46
C PRO A 97 22.53 13.65 4.17
N PRO A 98 22.20 14.52 3.16
CA PRO A 98 23.04 15.65 2.76
C PRO A 98 23.28 16.62 3.93
N SER A 99 24.54 17.01 4.14
CA SER A 99 24.93 18.02 5.15
C SER A 99 25.35 19.32 4.47
N SER A 100 24.84 20.46 4.96
CA SER A 100 25.12 21.77 4.39
C SER A 100 26.36 22.47 4.97
N ALA A 101 26.82 22.06 6.16
CA ALA A 101 27.81 22.85 6.91
C ALA A 101 29.18 22.99 6.21
N LEU A 102 29.76 21.87 5.79
CA LEU A 102 31.08 21.90 5.14
C LEU A 102 31.02 22.49 3.72
N PRO A 103 30.09 22.12 2.84
CA PRO A 103 29.97 22.75 1.53
C PRO A 103 29.78 24.26 1.55
N LEU A 104 28.93 24.78 2.46
CA LEU A 104 28.72 26.23 2.64
C LEU A 104 29.95 26.93 3.19
N ALA A 105 30.66 26.31 4.14
CA ALA A 105 31.90 26.86 4.67
C ALA A 105 32.98 26.98 3.59
N LEU A 106 33.14 25.95 2.74
CA LEU A 106 34.10 25.97 1.63
C LEU A 106 33.75 27.02 0.59
N PHE A 107 32.48 27.19 0.26
CA PHE A 107 32.03 28.22 -0.68
C PHE A 107 32.26 29.63 -0.13
N ASN A 108 31.87 29.88 1.12
CA ASN A 108 32.01 31.20 1.77
C ASN A 108 33.46 31.57 2.06
N SER A 109 34.39 30.61 2.20
CA SER A 109 35.81 30.86 2.39
C SER A 109 36.58 31.11 1.09
N HIS A 110 35.97 30.84 -0.06
CA HIS A 110 36.63 31.07 -1.35
C HIS A 110 36.66 32.57 -1.70
N PRO A 111 37.82 33.16 -2.04
CA PRO A 111 37.94 34.59 -2.25
C PRO A 111 37.10 35.14 -3.43
N GLN A 112 37.00 34.38 -4.48
CA GLN A 112 36.24 34.70 -5.70
C GLN A 112 35.48 33.44 -6.20
N PRO A 113 34.33 33.12 -5.61
CA PRO A 113 33.52 32.03 -6.11
C PRO A 113 32.96 32.39 -7.49
N ASP A 114 32.99 31.43 -8.40
CA ASP A 114 32.37 31.54 -9.73
C ASP A 114 30.97 30.93 -9.78
N LEU A 115 30.30 31.12 -10.92
CA LEU A 115 28.96 30.59 -11.13
C LEU A 115 28.95 29.06 -11.19
N PHE A 116 30.04 28.43 -11.67
CA PHE A 116 30.14 26.97 -11.73
C PHE A 116 30.20 26.37 -10.33
N LEU A 117 31.01 26.93 -9.43
CA LEU A 117 31.09 26.53 -8.02
C LEU A 117 29.73 26.72 -7.31
N LEU A 118 29.03 27.83 -7.58
CA LEU A 118 27.68 28.07 -7.09
C LEU A 118 26.70 26.99 -7.54
N ASN A 119 26.71 26.64 -8.81
CA ASN A 119 25.81 25.61 -9.38
C ASN A 119 26.08 24.22 -8.79
N VAL A 120 27.35 23.84 -8.61
CA VAL A 120 27.73 22.59 -7.92
C VAL A 120 27.26 22.60 -6.45
N LEU A 121 27.39 23.72 -5.78
CA LEU A 121 26.92 23.87 -4.41
C LEU A 121 25.41 23.75 -4.31
N LEU A 122 24.63 24.46 -5.13
CA LEU A 122 23.15 24.42 -5.14
C LEU A 122 22.64 23.00 -5.38
N ARG A 123 23.27 22.28 -6.29
CA ARG A 123 22.96 20.86 -6.57
C ARG A 123 23.23 19.93 -5.38
N SER A 124 24.22 20.26 -4.57
CA SER A 124 24.74 19.43 -3.47
C SER A 124 24.04 19.68 -2.14
N LEU A 125 23.33 20.80 -2.00
CA LEU A 125 22.71 21.22 -0.73
C LEU A 125 21.32 20.60 -0.53
N PRO A 126 20.88 20.40 0.74
CA PRO A 126 19.48 20.21 1.06
C PRO A 126 18.62 21.34 0.49
N ALA A 127 17.42 21.02 0.01
CA ALA A 127 16.56 21.96 -0.71
C ALA A 127 16.31 23.29 0.04
N ALA A 128 16.10 23.28 1.36
CA ALA A 128 15.92 24.48 2.17
C ALA A 128 17.16 25.36 2.18
N SER A 129 18.34 24.77 2.31
CA SER A 129 19.62 25.49 2.31
C SER A 129 19.93 26.05 0.92
N ALA A 130 19.61 25.32 -0.15
CA ALA A 130 19.77 25.75 -1.53
C ALA A 130 18.91 26.98 -1.85
N LEU A 131 17.63 26.98 -1.47
CA LEU A 131 16.74 28.13 -1.66
C LEU A 131 17.16 29.34 -0.80
N SER A 132 17.58 29.11 0.44
CA SER A 132 18.12 30.19 1.30
C SER A 132 19.38 30.83 0.69
N LEU A 133 20.28 30.02 0.15
CA LEU A 133 21.48 30.53 -0.52
C LEU A 133 21.10 31.32 -1.78
N PHE A 134 20.20 30.80 -2.61
CA PHE A 134 19.72 31.46 -3.83
C PHE A 134 19.06 32.81 -3.51
N SER A 135 18.18 32.87 -2.51
CA SER A 135 17.46 34.09 -2.13
C SER A 135 18.41 35.18 -1.60
N ASN A 136 19.51 34.80 -0.95
CA ASN A 136 20.50 35.73 -0.41
C ASN A 136 21.64 36.05 -1.40
N LEU A 137 21.64 35.42 -2.60
CA LEU A 137 22.71 35.59 -3.58
C LEU A 137 22.90 37.05 -4.03
N PRO A 138 21.85 37.84 -4.36
CA PRO A 138 22.02 39.23 -4.79
C PRO A 138 22.69 40.11 -3.74
N GLN A 139 22.50 39.81 -2.45
CA GLN A 139 23.06 40.60 -1.35
C GLN A 139 24.50 40.20 -1.04
N ARG A 140 24.83 38.89 -1.10
CA ARG A 140 26.15 38.38 -0.69
C ARG A 140 27.16 38.33 -1.84
N HIS A 141 26.69 38.06 -3.05
CA HIS A 141 27.51 37.88 -4.24
C HIS A 141 26.89 38.59 -5.45
N PRO A 142 26.79 39.94 -5.47
CA PRO A 142 26.09 40.69 -6.51
C PRO A 142 26.73 40.54 -7.90
N HIS A 143 27.97 40.08 -7.99
CA HIS A 143 28.69 39.78 -9.22
C HIS A 143 28.26 38.46 -9.88
N LEU A 144 27.62 37.55 -9.13
CA LEU A 144 27.12 36.24 -9.66
C LEU A 144 25.69 36.42 -10.17
N ARG A 145 25.55 36.47 -11.50
CA ARG A 145 24.21 36.48 -12.13
C ARG A 145 23.74 35.04 -12.35
N PRO A 146 22.57 34.65 -11.84
CA PRO A 146 22.02 33.30 -12.05
C PRO A 146 21.86 32.99 -13.54
N ASP A 147 22.31 31.80 -13.96
CA ASP A 147 22.14 31.26 -15.31
C ASP A 147 21.00 30.21 -15.34
N SER A 148 20.82 29.57 -16.49
CA SER A 148 19.81 28.51 -16.66
C SER A 148 19.97 27.33 -15.71
N PHE A 149 21.20 26.95 -15.36
CA PHE A 149 21.45 25.87 -14.39
C PHE A 149 21.13 26.32 -12.96
N THR A 150 21.48 27.55 -12.59
CA THR A 150 21.18 28.11 -11.26
C THR A 150 19.67 28.11 -11.00
N PHE A 151 18.87 28.61 -11.97
CA PHE A 151 17.42 28.59 -11.85
C PHE A 151 16.83 27.18 -11.86
N SER A 152 17.36 26.25 -12.66
CA SER A 152 16.91 24.86 -12.69
C SER A 152 17.12 24.18 -11.33
N PHE A 153 18.26 24.38 -10.65
CA PHE A 153 18.50 23.85 -9.31
C PHE A 153 17.61 24.49 -8.25
N ALA A 154 17.36 25.80 -8.34
CA ALA A 154 16.44 26.49 -7.44
C ALA A 154 14.99 25.99 -7.61
N LEU A 155 14.52 25.80 -8.85
CA LEU A 155 13.20 25.22 -9.15
C LEU A 155 13.09 23.78 -8.61
N SER A 156 14.12 22.96 -8.80
CA SER A 156 14.16 21.59 -8.26
C SER A 156 14.09 21.58 -6.71
N ALA A 157 14.78 22.51 -6.06
CA ALA A 157 14.71 22.68 -4.62
C ALA A 157 13.31 23.13 -4.16
N ALA A 158 12.68 24.10 -4.84
CA ALA A 158 11.32 24.53 -4.56
C ALA A 158 10.29 23.38 -4.73
N ALA A 159 10.48 22.59 -5.77
CA ALA A 159 9.67 21.39 -6.02
C ALA A 159 9.84 20.34 -4.91
N SER A 160 11.06 20.16 -4.38
CA SER A 160 11.35 19.21 -3.30
C SER A 160 10.76 19.63 -1.95
N LEU A 161 10.64 20.93 -1.70
CA LEU A 161 10.00 21.49 -0.50
C LEU A 161 8.49 21.65 -0.62
N SER A 162 7.90 21.18 -1.70
CA SER A 162 6.47 21.32 -1.97
C SER A 162 5.96 22.77 -1.86
N SER A 163 6.77 23.75 -2.34
CA SER A 163 6.46 25.17 -2.27
C SER A 163 6.07 25.76 -3.66
N PRO A 164 4.79 25.70 -4.03
CA PRO A 164 4.33 26.23 -5.34
C PRO A 164 4.46 27.75 -5.45
N SER A 165 4.38 28.49 -4.34
CA SER A 165 4.53 29.94 -4.34
C SER A 165 5.97 30.37 -4.68
N THR A 166 6.96 29.73 -4.07
CA THR A 166 8.37 29.98 -4.36
C THR A 166 8.72 29.70 -5.81
N GLY A 167 8.24 28.57 -6.35
CA GLY A 167 8.50 28.25 -7.75
C GLY A 167 7.84 29.21 -8.74
N ARG A 168 6.63 29.72 -8.44
CA ARG A 168 6.01 30.79 -9.27
C ARG A 168 6.79 32.10 -9.18
N ALA A 169 7.33 32.45 -8.02
CA ALA A 169 8.20 33.62 -7.87
C ALA A 169 9.50 33.47 -8.69
N LEU A 170 10.10 32.26 -8.68
CA LEU A 170 11.27 31.94 -9.53
C LEU A 170 10.92 32.05 -11.02
N HIS A 171 9.77 31.54 -11.45
CA HIS A 171 9.31 31.69 -12.83
C HIS A 171 9.16 33.17 -13.24
N GLY A 172 8.58 34.02 -12.36
CA GLY A 172 8.54 35.47 -12.57
C GLY A 172 9.94 36.09 -12.71
N GLN A 173 10.91 35.68 -11.89
CA GLN A 173 12.29 36.14 -12.01
C GLN A 173 12.96 35.73 -13.34
N ILE A 174 12.69 34.48 -13.81
CA ILE A 174 13.18 34.01 -15.11
C ILE A 174 12.68 34.88 -16.25
N ILE A 175 11.38 35.22 -16.26
CA ILE A 175 10.78 36.10 -17.26
C ILE A 175 11.42 37.50 -17.21
N LEU A 176 11.61 38.04 -15.99
CA LEU A 176 12.23 39.38 -15.81
C LEU A 176 13.70 39.41 -16.19
N ALA A 177 14.42 38.30 -16.10
CA ALA A 177 15.82 38.19 -16.51
C ALA A 177 16.03 38.30 -18.05
N GLY A 178 14.98 38.11 -18.82
CA GLY A 178 14.95 38.25 -20.28
C GLY A 178 15.82 37.25 -21.04
N GLY A 179 15.22 36.51 -21.97
CA GLY A 179 15.91 35.52 -22.82
C GLY A 179 16.18 34.13 -22.16
N LEU A 180 15.85 33.97 -20.89
CA LEU A 180 15.95 32.68 -20.19
C LEU A 180 14.66 31.87 -20.27
N ASP A 181 13.55 32.48 -20.58
CA ASP A 181 12.22 31.87 -20.71
C ASP A 181 12.11 30.90 -21.90
N THR A 182 12.94 31.08 -22.92
CA THR A 182 13.04 30.19 -24.08
C THR A 182 14.16 29.16 -23.97
N ASP A 183 14.92 29.18 -22.88
CA ASP A 183 15.99 28.20 -22.64
C ASP A 183 15.41 26.81 -22.36
N ARG A 184 15.88 25.79 -23.09
CA ARG A 184 15.37 24.42 -23.00
C ARG A 184 15.57 23.76 -21.62
N PHE A 185 16.65 24.10 -20.90
CA PHE A 185 16.93 23.56 -19.57
C PHE A 185 15.96 24.12 -18.54
N ILE A 186 15.72 25.43 -18.60
CA ILE A 186 14.72 26.08 -17.75
C ILE A 186 13.31 25.62 -18.12
N GLY A 187 12.98 25.55 -19.40
CA GLY A 187 11.69 25.08 -19.87
C GLY A 187 11.38 23.66 -19.38
N SER A 188 12.37 22.77 -19.44
CA SER A 188 12.21 21.39 -18.90
C SER A 188 12.04 21.39 -17.39
N ALA A 189 12.80 22.20 -16.64
CA ALA A 189 12.70 22.30 -15.18
C ALA A 189 11.36 22.90 -14.72
N LEU A 190 10.87 23.94 -15.41
CA LEU A 190 9.55 24.54 -15.17
C LEU A 190 8.41 23.58 -15.51
N THR A 191 8.54 22.85 -16.62
CA THR A 191 7.57 21.82 -17.03
C THR A 191 7.44 20.76 -15.93
N ASP A 192 8.57 20.21 -15.47
CA ASP A 192 8.59 19.22 -14.36
C ASP A 192 8.02 19.81 -13.06
N PHE A 193 8.39 21.05 -12.73
CA PHE A 193 7.88 21.78 -11.56
C PHE A 193 6.35 21.86 -11.59
N TYR A 194 5.75 22.36 -12.67
CA TYR A 194 4.29 22.50 -12.75
C TYR A 194 3.57 21.16 -12.73
N PHE A 195 4.09 20.13 -13.38
CA PHE A 195 3.53 18.79 -13.30
C PHE A 195 3.59 18.19 -11.88
N LYS A 196 4.64 18.48 -11.12
CA LYS A 196 4.75 18.02 -9.73
C LYS A 196 3.64 18.57 -8.83
N PHE A 197 3.13 19.76 -9.15
CA PHE A 197 1.99 20.39 -8.46
C PHE A 197 0.65 20.16 -9.17
N MET A 198 0.55 19.18 -10.05
CA MET A 198 -0.67 18.81 -10.79
C MET A 198 -1.24 19.96 -11.65
N GLN A 199 -0.43 20.97 -11.98
CA GLN A 199 -0.84 22.11 -12.79
C GLN A 199 -0.58 21.84 -14.29
N ILE A 200 -1.32 20.86 -14.85
CA ILE A 200 -1.14 20.35 -16.21
C ILE A 200 -1.17 21.47 -17.24
N SER A 201 -2.15 22.39 -17.14
CA SER A 201 -2.31 23.49 -18.10
C SER A 201 -1.08 24.43 -18.16
N ASN A 202 -0.50 24.74 -16.99
CA ASN A 202 0.69 25.59 -16.93
C ASN A 202 1.93 24.86 -17.44
N ALA A 203 2.07 23.56 -17.11
CA ALA A 203 3.17 22.73 -17.61
C ALA A 203 3.16 22.62 -19.14
N GLU A 204 1.99 22.38 -19.74
CA GLU A 204 1.83 22.32 -21.21
C GLU A 204 2.16 23.66 -21.88
N LYS A 205 1.68 24.79 -21.31
CA LYS A 205 2.01 26.13 -21.84
C LYS A 205 3.51 26.40 -21.84
N VAL A 206 4.20 26.04 -20.75
CA VAL A 206 5.66 26.20 -20.67
C VAL A 206 6.37 25.30 -21.69
N PHE A 207 5.94 24.05 -21.82
CA PHE A 207 6.53 23.12 -22.78
C PHE A 207 6.35 23.60 -24.22
N ASP A 208 5.17 24.13 -24.57
CA ASP A 208 4.86 24.63 -25.91
C ASP A 208 5.67 25.90 -26.26
N GLN A 209 6.27 26.60 -25.29
CA GLN A 209 7.18 27.73 -25.48
C GLN A 209 8.63 27.32 -25.79
N ILE A 210 9.00 26.03 -25.59
CA ILE A 210 10.35 25.52 -25.89
C ILE A 210 10.52 25.43 -27.43
N PRO A 211 11.40 26.18 -28.07
CA PRO A 211 11.45 26.26 -29.55
C PRO A 211 11.84 24.92 -30.19
N HIS A 212 12.78 24.19 -29.59
CA HIS A 212 13.29 22.90 -30.07
C HIS A 212 13.43 21.94 -28.88
N PRO A 213 12.31 21.32 -28.46
CA PRO A 213 12.35 20.36 -27.35
C PRO A 213 13.26 19.15 -27.67
N ASP A 214 14.24 18.91 -26.82
CA ASP A 214 15.10 17.73 -26.91
C ASP A 214 14.47 16.51 -26.19
N THR A 215 15.15 15.37 -26.25
CA THR A 215 14.71 14.12 -25.59
C THR A 215 14.42 14.32 -24.09
N VAL A 216 15.21 15.16 -23.40
CA VAL A 216 15.03 15.43 -21.97
C VAL A 216 13.73 16.22 -21.71
N SER A 217 13.47 17.24 -22.54
CA SER A 217 12.23 18.03 -22.46
C SER A 217 10.99 17.18 -22.70
N TRP A 218 11.02 16.30 -23.73
CA TRP A 218 9.94 15.35 -24.00
C TRP A 218 9.75 14.36 -22.87
N ASN A 219 10.84 13.82 -22.31
CA ASN A 219 10.78 12.90 -21.19
C ASN A 219 10.17 13.56 -19.94
N SER A 220 10.49 14.83 -19.67
CA SER A 220 9.89 15.62 -18.57
C SER A 220 8.38 15.79 -18.77
N ARG A 221 7.93 16.10 -20.00
CA ARG A 221 6.50 16.20 -20.34
C ARG A 221 5.79 14.88 -20.16
N ILE A 222 6.30 13.79 -20.75
CA ILE A 222 5.68 12.46 -20.71
C ILE A 222 5.60 11.97 -19.27
N SER A 223 6.70 12.04 -18.52
CA SER A 223 6.76 11.65 -17.09
C SER A 223 5.78 12.46 -16.24
N GLY A 224 5.69 13.75 -16.49
CA GLY A 224 4.75 14.64 -15.82
C GLY A 224 3.29 14.26 -16.06
N LEU A 225 2.92 13.98 -17.33
CA LEU A 225 1.57 13.53 -17.68
C LEU A 225 1.23 12.17 -17.05
N VAL A 226 2.18 11.24 -16.97
CA VAL A 226 2.00 9.95 -16.30
C VAL A 226 1.75 10.16 -14.80
N ARG A 227 2.55 11.01 -14.13
CA ARG A 227 2.33 11.34 -12.70
C ARG A 227 0.97 11.99 -12.43
N CYS A 228 0.45 12.74 -13.40
CA CYS A 228 -0.88 13.35 -13.32
C CYS A 228 -2.01 12.41 -13.79
N CYS A 229 -1.77 11.11 -13.90
CA CYS A 229 -2.71 10.09 -14.38
C CYS A 229 -3.36 10.42 -15.73
N SER A 230 -2.70 11.23 -16.56
CA SER A 230 -3.15 11.63 -17.90
C SER A 230 -2.53 10.71 -18.97
N PHE A 231 -2.73 9.41 -18.82
CA PHE A 231 -2.03 8.36 -19.57
C PHE A 231 -2.20 8.47 -21.10
N LEU A 232 -3.43 8.71 -21.57
CA LEU A 232 -3.69 8.89 -23.02
C LEU A 232 -2.94 10.10 -23.61
N ARG A 233 -2.82 11.20 -22.82
CA ARG A 233 -2.05 12.38 -23.24
C ARG A 233 -0.55 12.10 -23.26
N ALA A 234 -0.05 11.29 -22.30
CA ALA A 234 1.35 10.88 -22.27
C ALA A 234 1.72 10.06 -23.50
N VAL A 235 0.88 9.09 -23.89
CA VAL A 235 1.07 8.27 -25.09
C VAL A 235 1.02 9.12 -26.35
N ARG A 236 0.08 10.07 -26.44
CA ARG A 236 0.02 11.02 -27.58
C ARG A 236 1.25 11.92 -27.64
N ALA A 237 1.77 12.37 -26.50
CA ALA A 237 3.01 13.15 -26.44
C ALA A 237 4.21 12.32 -26.95
N PHE A 238 4.31 11.05 -26.57
CA PHE A 238 5.30 10.11 -27.11
C PHE A 238 5.17 9.95 -28.62
N GLY A 239 3.96 9.74 -29.15
CA GLY A 239 3.71 9.65 -30.59
C GLY A 239 4.16 10.91 -31.35
N ARG A 240 3.91 12.10 -30.80
CA ARG A 240 4.39 13.39 -31.38
C ARG A 240 5.91 13.51 -31.34
N MET A 241 6.56 13.09 -30.22
CA MET A 241 8.01 13.04 -30.09
C MET A 241 8.65 12.20 -31.21
N VAL A 242 8.12 11.00 -31.44
CA VAL A 242 8.58 10.08 -32.51
C VAL A 242 8.32 10.67 -33.88
N ALA A 243 7.13 11.23 -34.15
CA ALA A 243 6.76 11.84 -35.44
C ALA A 243 7.64 13.05 -35.81
N LEU A 244 8.14 13.78 -34.81
CA LEU A 244 9.09 14.90 -35.00
C LEU A 244 10.55 14.43 -35.15
N GLY A 245 10.83 13.13 -35.17
CA GLY A 245 12.17 12.58 -35.39
C GLY A 245 13.09 12.68 -34.16
N ASN A 246 12.55 12.96 -32.98
CA ASN A 246 13.37 12.96 -31.75
C ASN A 246 13.80 11.53 -31.38
N CYS A 247 15.05 11.40 -30.92
CA CYS A 247 15.59 10.11 -30.51
C CYS A 247 14.85 9.57 -29.26
N VAL A 248 14.39 8.31 -29.37
CA VAL A 248 13.83 7.57 -28.25
C VAL A 248 14.97 6.86 -27.55
N ASP A 249 15.17 7.14 -26.27
CA ASP A 249 16.17 6.50 -25.44
C ASP A 249 15.53 5.55 -24.38
N SER A 250 16.36 4.89 -23.57
CA SER A 250 15.91 4.00 -22.50
C SER A 250 15.04 4.73 -21.47
N THR A 251 15.32 6.00 -21.21
CA THR A 251 14.56 6.82 -20.29
C THR A 251 13.17 7.14 -20.84
N THR A 252 13.08 7.46 -22.13
CA THR A 252 11.80 7.68 -22.81
C THR A 252 10.87 6.48 -22.67
N LEU A 253 11.39 5.28 -22.92
CA LEU A 253 10.60 4.04 -22.78
C LEU A 253 10.23 3.78 -21.33
N ALA A 254 11.16 3.98 -20.39
CA ALA A 254 10.89 3.80 -18.95
C ALA A 254 9.77 4.71 -18.44
N VAL A 255 9.63 5.94 -18.98
CA VAL A 255 8.59 6.88 -18.54
C VAL A 255 7.25 6.70 -19.26
N VAL A 256 7.21 6.15 -20.48
CA VAL A 256 5.95 5.98 -21.24
C VAL A 256 5.30 4.61 -21.05
N LEU A 257 6.07 3.54 -20.82
CA LEU A 257 5.54 2.19 -20.65
C LEU A 257 4.53 2.06 -19.49
N PRO A 258 4.71 2.69 -18.31
CA PRO A 258 3.69 2.68 -17.28
C PRO A 258 2.33 3.22 -17.73
N ALA A 259 2.30 4.20 -18.65
CA ALA A 259 1.04 4.70 -19.19
C ALA A 259 0.29 3.67 -20.03
N THR A 260 1.00 2.77 -20.73
CA THR A 260 0.36 1.68 -21.50
C THR A 260 -0.22 0.60 -20.59
N ALA A 261 0.41 0.36 -19.45
CA ALA A 261 -0.11 -0.54 -18.42
C ALA A 261 -1.43 -0.04 -17.84
N GLU A 262 -1.47 1.24 -17.46
CA GLU A 262 -2.66 1.87 -16.89
C GLU A 262 -3.81 2.00 -17.91
N LEU A 263 -3.49 2.15 -19.20
CA LEU A 263 -4.48 2.14 -20.29
C LEU A 263 -4.93 0.73 -20.68
N GLN A 264 -4.31 -0.31 -20.12
CA GLN A 264 -4.53 -1.71 -20.49
C GLN A 264 -4.38 -1.97 -22.00
N ASP A 265 -3.42 -1.30 -22.66
CA ASP A 265 -3.16 -1.44 -24.10
C ASP A 265 -1.87 -2.22 -24.36
N LEU A 266 -2.00 -3.54 -24.38
CA LEU A 266 -0.87 -4.45 -24.63
C LEU A 266 -0.28 -4.30 -26.03
N ILE A 267 -1.10 -3.99 -27.04
CA ILE A 267 -0.65 -3.84 -28.44
C ILE A 267 0.28 -2.63 -28.52
N LEU A 268 -0.11 -1.54 -27.90
CA LEU A 268 0.69 -0.33 -27.84
C LEU A 268 2.00 -0.56 -27.06
N GLY A 269 1.94 -1.24 -25.93
CA GLY A 269 3.13 -1.61 -25.13
C GLY A 269 4.12 -2.46 -25.93
N ARG A 270 3.63 -3.49 -26.64
CA ARG A 270 4.44 -4.30 -27.56
C ARG A 270 5.04 -3.49 -28.71
N SER A 271 4.27 -2.58 -29.29
CA SER A 271 4.74 -1.71 -30.39
C SER A 271 5.87 -0.79 -29.93
N MET A 272 5.77 -0.22 -28.74
CA MET A 272 6.84 0.59 -28.13
C MET A 272 8.09 -0.23 -27.83
N HIS A 273 7.94 -1.43 -27.31
CA HIS A 273 9.06 -2.36 -27.10
C HIS A 273 9.74 -2.73 -28.42
N CYS A 274 8.98 -3.08 -29.46
CA CYS A 274 9.50 -3.37 -30.79
C CYS A 274 10.23 -2.17 -31.40
N LEU A 275 9.74 -0.94 -31.20
CA LEU A 275 10.40 0.28 -31.63
C LEU A 275 11.79 0.42 -30.97
N GLY A 276 11.87 0.18 -29.66
CA GLY A 276 13.14 0.18 -28.94
C GLY A 276 14.15 -0.84 -29.52
N LEU A 277 13.71 -2.06 -29.77
CA LEU A 277 14.55 -3.09 -30.36
C LEU A 277 15.04 -2.73 -31.77
N LYS A 278 14.17 -2.16 -32.62
CA LYS A 278 14.50 -1.71 -33.99
C LYS A 278 15.51 -0.56 -34.02
N THR A 279 15.50 0.30 -33.03
CA THR A 279 16.46 1.42 -32.90
C THR A 279 17.82 0.99 -32.32
N GLY A 280 18.04 -0.33 -32.15
CA GLY A 280 19.30 -0.86 -31.63
C GLY A 280 19.49 -0.68 -30.12
N TRP A 281 18.45 -0.28 -29.44
CA TRP A 281 18.46 -0.08 -27.99
C TRP A 281 18.54 -1.43 -27.24
N ARG A 282 19.41 -1.48 -26.22
CA ARG A 282 19.47 -2.63 -25.29
C ARG A 282 18.72 -2.27 -24.02
N PRO A 283 17.75 -3.11 -23.59
CA PRO A 283 17.06 -2.91 -22.31
C PRO A 283 18.08 -2.81 -21.16
N ASN A 284 17.96 -1.76 -20.37
CA ASN A 284 18.66 -1.66 -19.09
C ASN A 284 17.70 -1.99 -17.93
N SER A 285 18.25 -2.13 -16.72
CA SER A 285 17.47 -2.46 -15.53
C SER A 285 16.26 -1.53 -15.33
N SER A 286 16.43 -0.23 -15.54
CA SER A 286 15.35 0.76 -15.37
C SER A 286 14.18 0.52 -16.32
N THR A 287 14.45 0.20 -17.58
CA THR A 287 13.40 -0.08 -18.57
C THR A 287 12.70 -1.41 -18.30
N LEU A 288 13.46 -2.41 -17.86
CA LEU A 288 12.89 -3.72 -17.51
C LEU A 288 12.01 -3.62 -16.28
N VAL A 289 12.43 -2.84 -15.27
CA VAL A 289 11.58 -2.52 -14.10
C VAL A 289 10.28 -1.81 -14.50
N ALA A 290 10.31 -0.99 -15.55
CA ALA A 290 9.10 -0.36 -16.06
C ALA A 290 8.24 -1.30 -16.94
N LEU A 291 8.86 -2.27 -17.63
CA LEU A 291 8.16 -3.21 -18.51
C LEU A 291 7.49 -4.35 -17.75
N ILE A 292 8.15 -4.91 -16.73
CA ILE A 292 7.67 -6.06 -15.97
C ILE A 292 6.25 -5.83 -15.41
N PRO A 293 5.92 -4.69 -14.76
CA PRO A 293 4.57 -4.44 -14.25
C PRO A 293 3.48 -4.36 -15.32
N VAL A 294 3.83 -4.14 -16.59
CA VAL A 294 2.84 -4.10 -17.70
C VAL A 294 2.18 -5.46 -17.91
N THR A 295 2.79 -6.55 -17.47
CA THR A 295 2.24 -7.91 -17.59
C THR A 295 1.11 -8.20 -16.60
N ASP A 296 1.05 -7.47 -15.48
CA ASP A 296 0.12 -7.68 -14.38
C ASP A 296 -1.37 -7.42 -14.76
N PRO A 297 -1.75 -6.24 -15.35
CA PRO A 297 -3.15 -5.92 -15.64
C PRO A 297 -3.84 -6.90 -16.59
N PHE A 298 -3.07 -7.67 -17.34
CA PHE A 298 -3.56 -8.58 -18.37
C PHE A 298 -3.60 -10.05 -17.94
N GLY A 299 -3.11 -10.37 -16.73
CA GLY A 299 -2.98 -11.74 -16.25
C GLY A 299 -2.11 -12.63 -17.16
N HIS A 300 -1.20 -12.03 -17.93
CA HIS A 300 -0.36 -12.73 -18.89
C HIS A 300 0.88 -13.34 -18.24
N GLU A 301 0.69 -14.42 -17.52
CA GLU A 301 1.78 -15.21 -16.93
C GLU A 301 2.83 -15.64 -17.97
N CYS A 302 2.40 -16.05 -19.17
CA CYS A 302 3.29 -16.42 -20.27
C CYS A 302 4.26 -15.29 -20.64
N LEU A 303 3.76 -14.04 -20.74
CA LEU A 303 4.59 -12.89 -21.09
C LEU A 303 5.60 -12.58 -19.98
N CYS A 304 5.19 -12.68 -18.72
CA CYS A 304 6.09 -12.52 -17.58
C CYS A 304 7.23 -13.57 -17.62
N ARG A 305 6.92 -14.81 -17.92
CA ARG A 305 7.90 -15.91 -18.07
C ARG A 305 8.83 -15.71 -19.26
N GLU A 306 8.34 -15.19 -20.40
CA GLU A 306 9.15 -14.84 -21.56
C GLU A 306 10.16 -13.73 -21.21
N ILE A 307 9.70 -12.67 -20.55
CA ILE A 307 10.58 -11.58 -20.08
C ILE A 307 11.61 -12.15 -19.08
N HIS A 308 11.20 -12.96 -18.13
CA HIS A 308 12.12 -13.60 -17.19
C HIS A 308 13.16 -14.47 -17.89
N GLY A 309 12.75 -15.29 -18.88
CA GLY A 309 13.67 -16.08 -19.70
C GLY A 309 14.69 -15.23 -20.48
N PHE A 310 14.29 -14.05 -20.97
CA PHE A 310 15.20 -13.07 -21.57
C PHE A 310 16.19 -12.51 -20.55
N LEU A 311 15.72 -12.17 -19.35
CA LEU A 311 16.56 -11.66 -18.26
C LEU A 311 17.63 -12.65 -17.84
N VAL A 312 17.29 -13.93 -17.69
CA VAL A 312 18.24 -15.01 -17.39
C VAL A 312 19.30 -15.13 -18.48
N LYS A 313 18.90 -15.11 -19.76
CA LYS A 313 19.84 -15.17 -20.90
C LYS A 313 20.81 -13.99 -20.96
N THR A 314 20.37 -12.81 -20.52
CA THR A 314 21.18 -11.58 -20.53
C THR A 314 21.88 -11.32 -19.20
N ARG A 315 21.69 -12.15 -18.20
CA ARG A 315 22.17 -12.02 -16.81
C ARG A 315 21.72 -10.73 -16.11
N LEU A 316 20.59 -10.15 -16.55
CA LEU A 316 19.96 -9.00 -15.93
C LEU A 316 19.03 -9.42 -14.78
N ASP A 317 18.74 -10.70 -14.65
CA ASP A 317 18.07 -11.31 -13.51
C ASP A 317 18.85 -11.21 -12.20
N LEU A 318 20.17 -10.95 -12.27
CA LEU A 318 21.03 -10.70 -11.10
C LEU A 318 20.94 -9.26 -10.58
N ASP A 319 20.29 -8.35 -11.32
CA ASP A 319 20.07 -6.99 -10.87
C ASP A 319 18.99 -6.95 -9.80
N LEU A 320 19.30 -6.37 -8.64
CA LEU A 320 18.43 -6.34 -7.46
C LEU A 320 17.07 -5.67 -7.73
N LEU A 321 17.04 -4.61 -8.55
CA LEU A 321 15.82 -3.88 -8.90
C LEU A 321 14.92 -4.73 -9.80
N VAL A 322 15.52 -5.40 -10.79
CA VAL A 322 14.83 -6.29 -11.73
C VAL A 322 14.24 -7.49 -10.99
N SER A 323 15.05 -8.16 -10.14
CA SER A 323 14.59 -9.30 -9.35
C SER A 323 13.48 -8.91 -8.37
N THR A 324 13.56 -7.71 -7.78
CA THR A 324 12.48 -7.18 -6.91
C THR A 324 11.18 -6.94 -7.70
N ALA A 325 11.28 -6.40 -8.91
CA ALA A 325 10.12 -6.20 -9.78
C ALA A 325 9.50 -7.54 -10.22
N LEU A 326 10.31 -8.53 -10.59
CA LEU A 326 9.84 -9.88 -10.91
C LEU A 326 9.13 -10.54 -9.73
N THR A 327 9.70 -10.46 -8.51
CA THR A 327 9.07 -10.97 -7.28
C THR A 327 7.70 -10.34 -7.08
N THR A 328 7.58 -9.02 -7.28
CA THR A 328 6.31 -8.29 -7.14
C THR A 328 5.27 -8.77 -8.16
N VAL A 329 5.65 -8.90 -9.44
CA VAL A 329 4.69 -9.26 -10.49
C VAL A 329 4.28 -10.73 -10.40
N TYR A 330 5.21 -11.66 -10.15
CA TYR A 330 4.84 -13.06 -9.91
C TYR A 330 3.88 -13.20 -8.72
N SER A 331 4.10 -12.43 -7.64
CA SER A 331 3.18 -12.41 -6.50
C SER A 331 1.78 -11.94 -6.90
N LYS A 332 1.65 -10.92 -7.73
CA LYS A 332 0.37 -10.40 -8.23
C LYS A 332 -0.33 -11.35 -9.20
N LEU A 333 0.44 -12.08 -10.00
CA LEU A 333 -0.07 -13.13 -10.89
C LEU A 333 -0.45 -14.42 -10.14
N ASN A 334 -0.38 -14.44 -8.82
CA ASN A 334 -0.63 -15.59 -7.95
C ASN A 334 0.36 -16.77 -8.15
N ASP A 335 1.50 -16.53 -8.85
CA ASP A 335 2.61 -17.49 -8.97
C ASP A 335 3.64 -17.25 -7.86
N ILE A 336 3.23 -17.55 -6.64
CA ILE A 336 4.04 -17.27 -5.46
C ILE A 336 5.29 -18.14 -5.37
N GLU A 337 5.27 -19.32 -5.99
CA GLU A 337 6.43 -20.20 -6.05
C GLU A 337 7.56 -19.60 -6.90
N SER A 338 7.22 -19.04 -8.06
CA SER A 338 8.19 -18.34 -8.90
C SER A 338 8.70 -17.08 -8.24
N ALA A 339 7.81 -16.32 -7.55
CA ALA A 339 8.21 -15.15 -6.75
C ALA A 339 9.22 -15.53 -5.67
N ARG A 340 8.99 -16.63 -4.95
CA ARG A 340 9.88 -17.13 -3.91
C ARG A 340 11.23 -17.58 -4.48
N LYS A 341 11.24 -18.31 -5.59
CA LYS A 341 12.48 -18.74 -6.26
C LYS A 341 13.36 -17.56 -6.68
N VAL A 342 12.74 -16.52 -7.26
CA VAL A 342 13.46 -15.29 -7.63
C VAL A 342 14.01 -14.59 -6.38
N PHE A 343 13.24 -14.46 -5.32
CA PHE A 343 13.66 -13.85 -4.06
C PHE A 343 14.84 -14.62 -3.42
N ASP A 344 14.77 -15.95 -3.38
CA ASP A 344 15.83 -16.78 -2.79
C ASP A 344 17.13 -16.76 -3.62
N ALA A 345 17.02 -16.62 -4.93
CA ALA A 345 18.16 -16.53 -5.84
C ALA A 345 18.95 -15.20 -5.73
N MET A 346 18.37 -14.16 -5.09
CA MET A 346 19.07 -12.89 -4.89
C MET A 346 20.28 -13.07 -3.98
N SER A 347 21.49 -12.74 -4.46
CA SER A 347 22.73 -12.77 -3.67
C SER A 347 22.73 -11.80 -2.50
N GLU A 348 22.16 -10.60 -2.72
CA GLU A 348 21.94 -9.59 -1.70
C GLU A 348 20.45 -9.23 -1.68
N LYS A 349 19.91 -9.03 -0.50
CA LYS A 349 18.50 -8.64 -0.32
C LYS A 349 18.40 -7.22 0.22
N SER A 350 17.60 -6.39 -0.44
CA SER A 350 17.28 -5.05 0.03
C SER A 350 15.98 -5.05 0.84
N LEU A 351 15.74 -3.99 1.60
CA LEU A 351 14.46 -3.79 2.27
C LEU A 351 13.26 -3.84 1.29
N ALA A 352 13.46 -3.35 0.05
CA ALA A 352 12.44 -3.40 -0.99
C ALA A 352 12.12 -4.84 -1.43
N SER A 353 13.13 -5.72 -1.56
CA SER A 353 12.91 -7.12 -1.92
C SER A 353 12.23 -7.91 -0.79
N TRP A 354 12.57 -7.65 0.48
CA TRP A 354 11.85 -8.19 1.62
C TRP A 354 10.39 -7.76 1.61
N ASN A 355 10.13 -6.46 1.42
CA ASN A 355 8.76 -5.94 1.34
C ASN A 355 7.95 -6.53 0.19
N ALA A 356 8.56 -6.70 -0.98
CA ALA A 356 7.91 -7.30 -2.13
C ALA A 356 7.43 -8.73 -1.83
N MET A 357 8.27 -9.56 -1.19
CA MET A 357 7.93 -10.94 -0.88
C MET A 357 6.93 -11.04 0.29
N ILE A 358 7.12 -10.24 1.35
CA ILE A 358 6.17 -10.18 2.49
C ILE A 358 4.79 -9.73 1.99
N SER A 359 4.71 -8.67 1.18
CA SER A 359 3.45 -8.22 0.58
C SER A 359 2.85 -9.26 -0.35
N GLY A 360 3.71 -9.96 -1.11
CA GLY A 360 3.30 -11.06 -1.99
C GLY A 360 2.61 -12.18 -1.21
N TYR A 361 3.20 -12.65 -0.15
CA TYR A 361 2.58 -13.65 0.71
C TYR A 361 1.27 -13.16 1.34
N ALA A 362 1.25 -11.93 1.87
CA ALA A 362 0.05 -11.35 2.49
C ALA A 362 -1.10 -11.23 1.48
N GLN A 363 -0.84 -10.75 0.26
CA GLN A 363 -1.86 -10.60 -0.78
C GLN A 363 -2.43 -11.93 -1.30
N ASN A 364 -1.60 -12.98 -1.30
CA ASN A 364 -2.02 -14.32 -1.72
C ASN A 364 -2.58 -15.18 -0.56
N GLY A 365 -2.87 -14.59 0.60
CA GLY A 365 -3.46 -15.28 1.73
C GLY A 365 -2.51 -16.25 2.46
N LEU A 366 -1.23 -16.26 2.10
CA LEU A 366 -0.18 -17.07 2.74
C LEU A 366 0.43 -16.34 3.94
N THR A 367 -0.43 -15.98 4.87
CA THR A 367 -0.14 -15.05 5.94
C THR A 367 0.88 -15.57 6.94
N GLU A 368 0.90 -16.87 7.22
CA GLU A 368 1.92 -17.51 8.08
C GLU A 368 3.32 -17.37 7.49
N PHE A 369 3.46 -17.54 6.16
CA PHE A 369 4.72 -17.34 5.47
C PHE A 369 5.16 -15.87 5.47
N ALA A 370 4.22 -14.92 5.39
CA ALA A 370 4.53 -13.50 5.50
C ALA A 370 5.12 -13.15 6.87
N ILE A 371 4.55 -13.72 7.93
CA ILE A 371 4.99 -13.52 9.31
C ILE A 371 6.37 -14.14 9.55
N SER A 372 6.57 -15.41 9.13
CA SER A 372 7.88 -16.07 9.23
C SER A 372 8.96 -15.27 8.49
N LEU A 373 8.64 -14.80 7.28
CA LEU A 373 9.59 -14.01 6.50
C LEU A 373 9.91 -12.64 7.13
N PHE A 374 8.94 -12.04 7.83
CA PHE A 374 9.17 -10.81 8.60
C PHE A 374 10.11 -11.07 9.79
N GLN A 375 9.96 -12.20 10.49
CA GLN A 375 10.85 -12.59 11.58
C GLN A 375 12.29 -12.85 11.06
N ASP A 376 12.41 -13.50 9.90
CA ASP A 376 13.71 -13.70 9.23
C ASP A 376 14.37 -12.35 8.89
N MET A 377 13.60 -11.41 8.34
CA MET A 377 14.07 -10.06 8.04
C MET A 377 14.61 -9.35 9.28
N GLN A 378 13.91 -9.45 10.43
CA GLN A 378 14.35 -8.86 11.69
C GLN A 378 15.60 -9.55 12.24
N SER A 379 15.69 -10.89 12.14
CA SER A 379 16.87 -11.65 12.58
C SER A 379 18.15 -11.24 11.86
N LEU A 380 18.02 -10.74 10.61
CA LEU A 380 19.09 -10.19 9.79
C LEU A 380 19.31 -8.68 10.03
N ASN A 381 18.74 -8.12 11.09
CA ASN A 381 18.85 -6.68 11.47
C ASN A 381 18.31 -5.69 10.42
N PHE A 382 17.39 -6.10 9.55
CA PHE A 382 16.65 -5.15 8.73
C PHE A 382 15.54 -4.51 9.55
N LYS A 383 15.55 -3.17 9.65
CA LYS A 383 14.48 -2.42 10.33
C LYS A 383 13.24 -2.32 9.42
N PRO A 384 12.04 -2.54 9.97
CA PRO A 384 10.81 -2.34 9.22
C PRO A 384 10.63 -0.88 8.84
N ASN A 385 10.06 -0.63 7.69
CA ASN A 385 9.61 0.68 7.25
C ASN A 385 8.07 0.72 7.18
N PRO A 386 7.44 1.87 6.86
CA PRO A 386 5.98 1.96 6.75
C PRO A 386 5.34 0.94 5.81
N VAL A 387 6.03 0.54 4.73
CA VAL A 387 5.54 -0.47 3.78
C VAL A 387 5.57 -1.86 4.41
N THR A 388 6.65 -2.22 5.09
CA THR A 388 6.76 -3.49 5.83
C THR A 388 5.65 -3.58 6.88
N ALA A 389 5.48 -2.51 7.69
CA ALA A 389 4.48 -2.44 8.74
C ALA A 389 3.06 -2.63 8.17
N ALA A 390 2.70 -1.90 7.11
CA ALA A 390 1.38 -2.02 6.50
C ALA A 390 1.12 -3.42 5.91
N SER A 391 2.13 -4.05 5.28
CA SER A 391 2.00 -5.38 4.68
C SER A 391 1.76 -6.45 5.74
N ILE A 392 2.52 -6.42 6.84
CA ILE A 392 2.39 -7.41 7.91
C ILE A 392 1.09 -7.20 8.72
N LEU A 393 0.67 -5.95 8.93
CA LEU A 393 -0.62 -5.64 9.56
C LEU A 393 -1.78 -6.14 8.70
N SER A 394 -1.68 -6.04 7.36
CA SER A 394 -2.68 -6.61 6.44
C SER A 394 -2.76 -8.13 6.57
N ALA A 395 -1.62 -8.81 6.72
CA ALA A 395 -1.59 -10.25 6.98
C ALA A 395 -2.28 -10.60 8.32
N CYS A 396 -1.98 -9.87 9.39
CA CYS A 396 -2.64 -10.05 10.69
C CYS A 396 -4.16 -9.84 10.58
N ALA A 397 -4.60 -8.84 9.81
CA ALA A 397 -6.03 -8.55 9.58
C ALA A 397 -6.76 -9.70 8.86
N GLN A 398 -6.10 -10.37 7.92
CA GLN A 398 -6.66 -11.51 7.19
C GLN A 398 -6.82 -12.74 8.09
N LEU A 399 -5.78 -13.08 8.86
CA LEU A 399 -5.82 -14.18 9.84
C LEU A 399 -6.69 -13.87 11.06
N GLY A 400 -6.98 -12.57 11.33
CA GLY A 400 -7.59 -12.15 12.59
C GLY A 400 -6.68 -12.36 13.80
N ALA A 401 -5.37 -12.41 13.58
CA ALA A 401 -4.35 -12.64 14.60
C ALA A 401 -4.14 -11.36 15.43
N LEU A 402 -5.02 -11.12 16.40
CA LEU A 402 -5.03 -9.90 17.21
C LEU A 402 -3.78 -9.76 18.08
N THR A 403 -3.32 -10.86 18.68
CA THR A 403 -2.15 -10.85 19.58
C THR A 403 -0.90 -10.48 18.81
N LEU A 404 -0.72 -11.08 17.63
CA LEU A 404 0.36 -10.74 16.72
C LEU A 404 0.26 -9.29 16.23
N GLY A 405 -0.95 -8.84 15.86
CA GLY A 405 -1.18 -7.45 15.48
C GLY A 405 -0.80 -6.45 16.56
N LYS A 406 -1.09 -6.76 17.84
CA LYS A 406 -0.65 -5.96 18.99
C LYS A 406 0.87 -5.94 19.14
N TRP A 407 1.53 -7.08 18.96
CA TRP A 407 2.98 -7.17 19.01
C TRP A 407 3.64 -6.32 17.89
N ILE A 408 3.13 -6.40 16.67
CA ILE A 408 3.58 -5.53 15.56
C ILE A 408 3.34 -4.04 15.88
N HIS A 409 2.23 -3.71 16.52
CA HIS A 409 1.95 -2.34 16.94
C HIS A 409 2.99 -1.83 17.94
N GLN A 410 3.46 -2.66 18.89
CA GLN A 410 4.56 -2.29 19.79
C GLN A 410 5.87 -2.04 19.04
N ILE A 411 6.18 -2.83 18.01
CA ILE A 411 7.36 -2.59 17.15
C ILE A 411 7.22 -1.25 16.42
N ILE A 412 6.03 -0.94 15.91
CA ILE A 412 5.74 0.33 15.21
C ILE A 412 5.99 1.54 16.14
N ILE A 413 5.56 1.45 17.40
CA ILE A 413 5.80 2.46 18.43
C ILE A 413 7.31 2.61 18.68
N HIS A 414 8.02 1.49 18.87
CA HIS A 414 9.45 1.48 19.16
C HIS A 414 10.31 2.09 18.03
N GLU A 415 9.90 1.93 16.77
CA GLU A 415 10.60 2.46 15.59
C GLU A 415 10.06 3.83 15.14
N ASP A 416 9.26 4.53 15.96
CA ASP A 416 8.66 5.86 15.71
C ASP A 416 7.86 5.96 14.39
N LEU A 417 7.22 4.87 13.96
CA LEU A 417 6.44 4.82 12.72
C LEU A 417 4.96 5.23 12.90
N GLU A 418 4.49 5.47 14.12
CA GLU A 418 3.10 5.81 14.45
C GLU A 418 2.60 7.12 13.83
N LEU A 419 3.50 8.06 13.54
CA LEU A 419 3.14 9.34 12.92
C LEU A 419 2.84 9.23 11.42
N ASN A 420 3.05 8.06 10.83
CA ASN A 420 2.81 7.83 9.41
C ASN A 420 1.35 7.48 9.15
N VAL A 421 0.64 8.28 8.37
CA VAL A 421 -0.79 8.10 8.03
C VAL A 421 -1.08 6.73 7.42
N TYR A 422 -0.16 6.17 6.62
CA TYR A 422 -0.32 4.84 6.01
C TYR A 422 -0.28 3.73 7.06
N VAL A 423 0.63 3.84 8.03
CA VAL A 423 0.77 2.87 9.14
C VAL A 423 -0.45 2.96 10.06
N CYS A 424 -0.88 4.17 10.43
CA CYS A 424 -2.09 4.35 11.25
C CYS A 424 -3.32 3.77 10.54
N THR A 425 -3.45 3.98 9.24
CA THR A 425 -4.57 3.42 8.46
C THR A 425 -4.53 1.88 8.45
N ALA A 426 -3.35 1.28 8.30
CA ALA A 426 -3.19 -0.17 8.38
C ALA A 426 -3.48 -0.73 9.78
N LEU A 427 -3.11 -0.01 10.85
CA LEU A 427 -3.45 -0.35 12.22
C LEU A 427 -4.97 -0.30 12.45
N ILE A 428 -5.66 0.74 11.97
CA ILE A 428 -7.11 0.86 12.04
C ILE A 428 -7.77 -0.35 11.35
N ASP A 429 -7.37 -0.68 10.14
CA ASP A 429 -7.90 -1.82 9.37
C ASP A 429 -7.62 -3.15 10.10
N MET A 430 -6.40 -3.34 10.61
CA MET A 430 -6.04 -4.53 11.37
C MET A 430 -6.89 -4.69 12.62
N TYR A 431 -7.00 -3.65 13.47
CA TYR A 431 -7.78 -3.76 14.69
C TYR A 431 -9.28 -3.95 14.40
N ALA A 432 -9.83 -3.25 13.42
CA ALA A 432 -11.22 -3.43 13.00
C ALA A 432 -11.48 -4.86 12.51
N LYS A 433 -10.60 -5.41 11.65
CA LYS A 433 -10.75 -6.77 11.11
C LYS A 433 -10.39 -7.88 12.10
N CYS A 434 -9.66 -7.58 13.17
CA CYS A 434 -9.41 -8.50 14.28
C CYS A 434 -10.47 -8.39 15.41
N GLY A 435 -11.55 -7.62 15.19
CA GLY A 435 -12.68 -7.53 16.11
C GLY A 435 -12.50 -6.54 17.27
N ASN A 436 -11.52 -5.64 17.21
CA ASN A 436 -11.28 -4.62 18.23
C ASN A 436 -11.53 -3.20 17.70
N ILE A 437 -12.81 -2.90 17.46
CA ILE A 437 -13.22 -1.59 16.90
C ILE A 437 -12.89 -0.42 17.84
N VAL A 438 -12.84 -0.65 19.15
CA VAL A 438 -12.53 0.39 20.14
C VAL A 438 -11.09 0.89 19.97
N GLU A 439 -10.13 -0.03 19.80
CA GLU A 439 -8.74 0.34 19.58
C GLU A 439 -8.54 0.99 18.20
N ALA A 440 -9.24 0.50 17.17
CA ALA A 440 -9.26 1.14 15.86
C ALA A 440 -9.71 2.61 15.97
N GLN A 441 -10.79 2.88 16.71
CA GLN A 441 -11.29 4.24 16.96
C GLN A 441 -10.31 5.09 17.76
N ARG A 442 -9.61 4.51 18.76
CA ARG A 442 -8.60 5.20 19.55
C ARG A 442 -7.46 5.71 18.66
N ILE A 443 -6.96 4.84 17.78
CA ILE A 443 -5.91 5.20 16.82
C ILE A 443 -6.41 6.26 15.85
N PHE A 444 -7.61 6.08 15.28
CA PHE A 444 -8.21 7.06 14.36
C PHE A 444 -8.32 8.45 14.99
N ASN A 445 -8.80 8.52 16.24
CA ASN A 445 -8.92 9.79 16.96
C ASN A 445 -7.57 10.44 17.25
N GLY A 446 -6.53 9.64 17.52
CA GLY A 446 -5.17 10.10 17.79
C GLY A 446 -4.40 10.59 16.55
N MET A 447 -4.88 10.33 15.34
CA MET A 447 -4.22 10.81 14.11
C MET A 447 -4.28 12.33 14.00
N ALA A 448 -3.11 12.96 13.85
CA ALA A 448 -3.00 14.41 13.64
C ALA A 448 -3.57 14.82 12.26
N GLU A 449 -3.28 14.04 11.23
CA GLU A 449 -3.80 14.23 9.88
C GLU A 449 -4.58 12.99 9.44
N LYS A 450 -5.76 13.21 8.88
CA LYS A 450 -6.62 12.15 8.37
C LYS A 450 -6.84 12.34 6.87
N ASN A 451 -6.50 11.32 6.09
CA ASN A 451 -6.78 11.32 4.66
C ASN A 451 -8.04 10.50 4.33
N VAL A 452 -8.47 10.55 3.09
CA VAL A 452 -9.67 9.82 2.61
C VAL A 452 -9.60 8.31 2.94
N VAL A 453 -8.40 7.72 2.92
CA VAL A 453 -8.23 6.27 3.14
C VAL A 453 -8.42 5.92 4.61
N SER A 454 -7.94 6.75 5.55
CA SER A 454 -8.14 6.54 6.98
C SER A 454 -9.61 6.68 7.39
N TRP A 455 -10.35 7.64 6.81
CA TRP A 455 -11.79 7.74 6.99
C TRP A 455 -12.52 6.50 6.47
N ASN A 456 -12.18 6.06 5.25
CA ASN A 456 -12.78 4.86 4.65
C ASN A 456 -12.50 3.60 5.48
N ALA A 457 -11.28 3.44 6.01
CA ALA A 457 -10.93 2.31 6.86
C ALA A 457 -11.80 2.26 8.13
N MET A 458 -12.01 3.40 8.79
CA MET A 458 -12.82 3.46 10.00
C MET A 458 -14.31 3.27 9.72
N ILE A 459 -14.86 3.89 8.66
CA ILE A 459 -16.25 3.70 8.21
C ILE A 459 -16.50 2.24 7.87
N SER A 460 -15.59 1.60 7.10
CA SER A 460 -15.67 0.18 6.76
C SER A 460 -15.59 -0.71 8.02
N GLY A 461 -14.73 -0.35 8.97
CA GLY A 461 -14.61 -1.02 10.25
C GLY A 461 -15.95 -1.03 11.01
N TYR A 462 -16.62 0.10 11.15
CA TYR A 462 -17.93 0.16 11.77
C TYR A 462 -18.99 -0.63 11.00
N GLY A 463 -18.94 -0.58 9.65
CA GLY A 463 -19.83 -1.38 8.80
C GLY A 463 -19.66 -2.88 9.07
N LEU A 464 -18.43 -3.40 9.13
CA LEU A 464 -18.13 -4.80 9.43
C LEU A 464 -18.67 -5.24 10.80
N HIS A 465 -18.68 -4.34 11.79
CA HIS A 465 -19.22 -4.60 13.13
C HIS A 465 -20.75 -4.40 13.24
N GLY A 466 -21.40 -3.96 12.16
CA GLY A 466 -22.84 -3.72 12.12
C GLY A 466 -23.28 -2.40 12.78
N TYR A 467 -22.35 -1.49 13.06
CA TYR A 467 -22.60 -0.16 13.63
C TYR A 467 -22.89 0.86 12.51
N GLY A 468 -23.99 0.65 11.76
CA GLY A 468 -24.35 1.48 10.60
C GLY A 468 -24.51 2.96 10.92
N HIS A 469 -25.17 3.31 12.04
CA HIS A 469 -25.36 4.70 12.44
C HIS A 469 -24.02 5.41 12.76
N GLU A 470 -23.07 4.71 13.39
CA GLU A 470 -21.73 5.25 13.64
C GLU A 470 -20.96 5.48 12.34
N ALA A 471 -21.11 4.58 11.38
CA ALA A 471 -20.51 4.76 10.05
C ALA A 471 -21.07 5.99 9.33
N LEU A 472 -22.41 6.23 9.40
CA LEU A 472 -23.06 7.42 8.85
C LEU A 472 -22.61 8.70 9.57
N ARG A 473 -22.47 8.65 10.90
CA ARG A 473 -21.94 9.78 11.68
C ARG A 473 -20.53 10.16 11.24
N LEU A 474 -19.64 9.16 11.09
CA LEU A 474 -18.28 9.40 10.60
C LEU A 474 -18.26 9.93 9.16
N PHE A 475 -19.15 9.46 8.30
CA PHE A 475 -19.28 10.01 6.95
C PHE A 475 -19.66 11.50 6.99
N SER A 476 -20.59 11.89 7.85
CA SER A 476 -20.97 13.30 8.06
C SER A 476 -19.81 14.14 8.61
N GLU A 477 -19.03 13.59 9.54
CA GLU A 477 -17.82 14.24 10.07
C GLU A 477 -16.73 14.43 8.99
N MET A 478 -16.53 13.42 8.12
CA MET A 478 -15.62 13.51 6.97
C MET A 478 -16.00 14.66 6.03
N LEU A 479 -17.31 14.82 5.73
CA LEU A 479 -17.82 15.92 4.91
C LEU A 479 -17.63 17.27 5.59
N SER A 480 -17.88 17.34 6.91
CA SER A 480 -17.67 18.55 7.71
C SER A 480 -16.20 18.96 7.76
N ALA A 481 -15.28 17.99 7.70
CA ALA A 481 -13.83 18.20 7.58
C ALA A 481 -13.40 18.58 6.15
N GLN A 482 -14.34 18.82 5.22
CA GLN A 482 -14.10 19.18 3.81
C GLN A 482 -13.27 18.14 3.03
N ILE A 483 -13.31 16.89 3.43
CA ILE A 483 -12.68 15.79 2.72
C ILE A 483 -13.66 15.22 1.71
N SER A 484 -13.33 15.33 0.42
CA SER A 484 -14.20 14.86 -0.66
C SER A 484 -14.32 13.33 -0.67
N PRO A 485 -15.54 12.78 -0.66
CA PRO A 485 -15.77 11.35 -0.71
C PRO A 485 -15.41 10.78 -2.08
N THR A 486 -14.93 9.55 -2.09
CA THR A 486 -14.59 8.80 -3.28
C THR A 486 -15.58 7.67 -3.53
N SER A 487 -15.47 6.98 -4.68
CA SER A 487 -16.22 5.74 -4.96
C SER A 487 -16.07 4.72 -3.82
N THR A 488 -14.87 4.54 -3.27
CA THR A 488 -14.61 3.64 -2.13
C THR A 488 -15.30 4.11 -0.84
N THR A 489 -15.39 5.42 -0.62
CA THR A 489 -16.11 5.99 0.54
C THR A 489 -17.59 5.59 0.50
N PHE A 490 -18.24 5.80 -0.65
CA PHE A 490 -19.64 5.41 -0.83
C PHE A 490 -19.85 3.91 -0.71
N LEU A 491 -18.93 3.10 -1.24
CA LEU A 491 -18.97 1.65 -1.08
C LEU A 491 -18.95 1.25 0.41
N SER A 492 -18.05 1.84 1.20
CA SER A 492 -17.94 1.58 2.64
C SER A 492 -19.22 1.99 3.41
N VAL A 493 -19.79 3.14 3.06
CA VAL A 493 -21.03 3.64 3.70
C VAL A 493 -22.24 2.78 3.32
N LEU A 494 -22.41 2.43 2.03
CA LEU A 494 -23.51 1.58 1.56
C LEU A 494 -23.43 0.18 2.17
N HIS A 495 -22.22 -0.38 2.30
CA HIS A 495 -21.99 -1.65 2.98
C HIS A 495 -22.40 -1.55 4.47
N ALA A 496 -22.06 -0.44 5.14
CA ALA A 496 -22.47 -0.22 6.53
C ALA A 496 -23.98 -0.10 6.65
N CYS A 497 -24.66 0.58 5.71
CA CYS A 497 -26.13 0.64 5.66
C CYS A 497 -26.75 -0.75 5.46
N SER A 498 -26.18 -1.58 4.55
CA SER A 498 -26.67 -2.94 4.33
C SER A 498 -26.58 -3.79 5.60
N HIS A 499 -25.48 -3.71 6.32
CA HIS A 499 -25.27 -4.46 7.56
C HIS A 499 -26.04 -3.89 8.77
N GLY A 500 -26.36 -2.60 8.74
CA GLY A 500 -27.16 -1.91 9.76
C GLY A 500 -28.66 -1.95 9.52
N GLY A 501 -29.12 -2.41 8.35
CA GLY A 501 -30.56 -2.38 7.97
C GLY A 501 -31.10 -0.98 7.68
N LEU A 502 -30.24 -0.03 7.32
CA LEU A 502 -30.55 1.39 7.10
C LEU A 502 -30.94 1.60 5.63
N VAL A 503 -32.16 1.19 5.25
CA VAL A 503 -32.60 1.14 3.86
C VAL A 503 -32.77 2.52 3.25
N GLU A 504 -33.45 3.41 3.93
CA GLU A 504 -33.76 4.74 3.39
C GLU A 504 -32.49 5.60 3.33
N GLU A 505 -31.64 5.55 4.37
CA GLU A 505 -30.36 6.25 4.38
C GLU A 505 -29.42 5.73 3.28
N GLY A 506 -29.40 4.40 3.06
CA GLY A 506 -28.63 3.81 1.98
C GLY A 506 -29.09 4.26 0.59
N HIS A 507 -30.40 4.38 0.39
CA HIS A 507 -31.00 4.87 -0.85
C HIS A 507 -30.62 6.35 -1.10
N ASP A 508 -30.73 7.20 -0.08
CA ASP A 508 -30.38 8.61 -0.16
C ASP A 508 -28.88 8.81 -0.47
N ILE A 509 -28.02 8.03 0.19
CA ILE A 509 -26.57 8.03 -0.06
C ILE A 509 -26.27 7.62 -1.51
N PHE A 510 -26.90 6.55 -2.01
CA PHE A 510 -26.69 6.09 -3.39
C PHE A 510 -27.10 7.17 -4.40
N LEU A 511 -28.25 7.83 -4.22
CA LEU A 511 -28.69 8.90 -5.10
C LEU A 511 -27.77 10.14 -5.03
N SER A 512 -27.22 10.43 -3.85
CA SER A 512 -26.34 11.58 -3.64
C SER A 512 -25.01 11.43 -4.38
N MET A 513 -24.53 10.20 -4.64
CA MET A 513 -23.24 9.94 -5.31
C MET A 513 -23.09 10.73 -6.60
N ALA A 514 -24.02 10.56 -7.52
CA ALA A 514 -23.98 11.22 -8.82
C ALA A 514 -24.44 12.68 -8.74
N ARG A 515 -25.50 12.97 -7.98
CA ARG A 515 -26.15 14.29 -7.94
C ARG A 515 -25.30 15.34 -7.22
N ASN A 516 -24.74 14.98 -6.07
CA ASN A 516 -24.08 15.96 -5.18
C ASN A 516 -22.54 15.90 -5.31
N TYR A 517 -22.00 14.75 -5.66
CA TYR A 517 -20.54 14.53 -5.62
C TYR A 517 -19.95 14.17 -6.98
N GLY A 518 -20.76 13.98 -8.02
CA GLY A 518 -20.30 13.64 -9.38
C GLY A 518 -19.61 12.26 -9.46
N VAL A 519 -19.85 11.38 -8.48
CA VAL A 519 -19.29 10.02 -8.46
C VAL A 519 -20.26 9.07 -9.13
N CYS A 520 -19.90 8.53 -10.29
CA CYS A 520 -20.73 7.55 -11.00
C CYS A 520 -20.78 6.22 -10.24
N PRO A 521 -22.00 5.69 -9.93
CA PRO A 521 -22.15 4.36 -9.35
C PRO A 521 -21.56 3.26 -10.24
N ARG A 522 -20.83 2.31 -9.62
CA ARG A 522 -20.26 1.12 -10.27
C ARG A 522 -21.00 -0.13 -9.82
N ALA A 523 -20.69 -1.27 -10.43
CA ALA A 523 -21.30 -2.57 -10.12
C ALA A 523 -21.32 -2.90 -8.62
N GLU A 524 -20.24 -2.58 -7.91
CA GLU A 524 -20.13 -2.83 -6.46
C GLU A 524 -21.16 -2.04 -5.64
N HIS A 525 -21.46 -0.80 -6.03
CA HIS A 525 -22.46 0.03 -5.35
C HIS A 525 -23.87 -0.51 -5.58
N TYR A 526 -24.17 -0.98 -6.81
CA TYR A 526 -25.42 -1.67 -7.13
C TYR A 526 -25.54 -2.97 -6.32
N ALA A 527 -24.46 -3.73 -6.16
CA ALA A 527 -24.45 -4.94 -5.35
C ALA A 527 -24.78 -4.66 -3.87
N CYS A 528 -24.21 -3.59 -3.29
CA CYS A 528 -24.54 -3.19 -1.92
C CYS A 528 -26.00 -2.77 -1.77
N MET A 529 -26.57 -2.05 -2.73
CA MET A 529 -27.99 -1.68 -2.70
C MET A 529 -28.92 -2.89 -2.82
N VAL A 530 -28.58 -3.83 -3.70
CA VAL A 530 -29.32 -5.08 -3.85
C VAL A 530 -29.22 -5.95 -2.60
N ASP A 531 -28.05 -6.02 -1.95
CA ASP A 531 -27.89 -6.70 -0.66
C ASP A 531 -28.73 -6.02 0.45
N LEU A 532 -28.72 -4.69 0.51
CA LEU A 532 -29.51 -3.90 1.46
C LEU A 532 -31.02 -4.16 1.31
N LEU A 533 -31.57 -4.00 0.11
CA LEU A 533 -32.97 -4.26 -0.19
C LEU A 533 -33.32 -5.73 0.02
N GLY A 534 -32.42 -6.62 -0.36
CA GLY A 534 -32.56 -8.07 -0.21
C GLY A 534 -32.65 -8.51 1.25
N ARG A 535 -31.76 -8.01 2.13
CA ARG A 535 -31.82 -8.27 3.58
C ARG A 535 -33.11 -7.72 4.22
N ALA A 536 -33.59 -6.59 3.74
CA ALA A 536 -34.85 -5.99 4.19
C ALA A 536 -36.11 -6.71 3.66
N GLY A 537 -35.97 -7.76 2.85
CA GLY A 537 -37.11 -8.51 2.27
C GLY A 537 -37.78 -7.82 1.07
N ARG A 538 -37.25 -6.70 0.60
CA ARG A 538 -37.80 -5.91 -0.52
C ARG A 538 -37.33 -6.47 -1.87
N LEU A 539 -37.57 -7.79 -2.11
CA LEU A 539 -37.01 -8.53 -3.25
C LEU A 539 -37.48 -8.02 -4.63
N ILE A 540 -38.76 -7.62 -4.75
CA ILE A 540 -39.27 -7.06 -5.99
C ILE A 540 -38.59 -5.74 -6.33
N GLU A 541 -38.46 -4.89 -5.35
CA GLU A 541 -37.76 -3.61 -5.52
C GLU A 541 -36.29 -3.81 -5.85
N ALA A 542 -35.61 -4.78 -5.22
CA ALA A 542 -34.25 -5.14 -5.56
C ALA A 542 -34.14 -5.60 -7.02
N LEU A 543 -35.09 -6.39 -7.51
CA LEU A 543 -35.12 -6.82 -8.92
C LEU A 543 -35.35 -5.65 -9.87
N ASP A 544 -36.29 -4.73 -9.53
CA ASP A 544 -36.53 -3.54 -10.34
C ASP A 544 -35.32 -2.62 -10.33
N PHE A 545 -34.63 -2.48 -9.19
CA PHE A 545 -33.37 -1.76 -9.11
C PHE A 545 -32.28 -2.34 -10.02
N ILE A 546 -32.16 -3.67 -10.11
CA ILE A 546 -31.26 -4.35 -11.05
C ILE A 546 -31.61 -4.00 -12.50
N ARG A 547 -32.92 -3.93 -12.84
CA ARG A 547 -33.39 -3.60 -14.20
C ARG A 547 -33.09 -2.16 -14.62
N THR A 548 -33.03 -1.23 -13.66
CA THR A 548 -32.67 0.18 -13.91
C THR A 548 -31.15 0.40 -14.01
N ALA A 549 -30.37 -0.56 -13.61
CA ALA A 549 -28.91 -0.48 -13.64
C ALA A 549 -28.34 -0.56 -15.07
N PRO A 550 -27.13 -0.06 -15.34
CA PRO A 550 -26.44 -0.24 -16.63
C PRO A 550 -26.37 -1.71 -17.04
N LYS A 551 -26.38 -1.98 -18.36
CA LYS A 551 -26.45 -3.36 -18.89
C LYS A 551 -25.41 -4.35 -18.36
N ASP A 552 -24.27 -3.85 -17.88
CA ASP A 552 -23.12 -4.65 -17.40
C ASP A 552 -22.91 -4.55 -15.90
N VAL A 553 -23.93 -4.88 -15.10
CA VAL A 553 -23.83 -4.85 -13.62
C VAL A 553 -22.97 -5.97 -13.02
N GLY A 554 -22.55 -6.93 -13.83
CA GLY A 554 -21.65 -8.01 -13.39
C GLY A 554 -22.29 -9.06 -12.46
N PRO A 555 -21.54 -10.14 -12.15
CA PRO A 555 -22.04 -11.28 -11.38
C PRO A 555 -22.27 -10.93 -9.89
N GLY A 556 -21.55 -9.96 -9.32
CA GLY A 556 -21.71 -9.58 -7.92
C GLY A 556 -23.13 -9.12 -7.55
N VAL A 557 -23.80 -8.38 -8.44
CA VAL A 557 -25.18 -7.88 -8.22
C VAL A 557 -26.17 -9.04 -8.21
N TRP A 558 -26.08 -9.93 -9.19
CA TRP A 558 -26.93 -11.12 -9.24
C TRP A 558 -26.64 -12.11 -8.11
N GLY A 559 -25.37 -12.19 -7.67
CA GLY A 559 -24.94 -12.98 -6.51
C GLY A 559 -25.56 -12.48 -5.21
N ALA A 560 -25.57 -11.16 -4.98
CA ALA A 560 -26.26 -10.54 -3.85
C ALA A 560 -27.76 -10.84 -3.88
N PHE A 561 -28.40 -10.71 -5.05
CA PHE A 561 -29.82 -11.02 -5.23
C PHE A 561 -30.14 -12.49 -4.98
N LEU A 562 -29.32 -13.43 -5.48
CA LEU A 562 -29.46 -14.86 -5.20
C LEU A 562 -29.32 -15.15 -3.70
N GLY A 563 -28.38 -14.47 -3.03
CA GLY A 563 -28.22 -14.53 -1.57
C GLY A 563 -29.48 -14.09 -0.82
N ALA A 564 -30.10 -13.01 -1.25
CA ALA A 564 -31.36 -12.53 -0.70
C ALA A 564 -32.51 -13.53 -0.92
N CYS A 565 -32.63 -14.12 -2.12
CA CYS A 565 -33.61 -15.17 -2.41
C CYS A 565 -33.45 -16.39 -1.48
N LYS A 566 -32.21 -16.72 -1.07
CA LYS A 566 -31.95 -17.78 -0.09
C LYS A 566 -32.54 -17.42 1.29
N VAL A 567 -32.30 -16.22 1.77
CA VAL A 567 -32.77 -15.76 3.10
C VAL A 567 -34.30 -15.85 3.17
N HIS A 568 -34.97 -15.41 2.11
CA HIS A 568 -36.44 -15.34 2.05
C HIS A 568 -37.12 -16.56 1.41
N LYS A 569 -36.33 -17.60 1.08
CA LYS A 569 -36.81 -18.88 0.51
C LYS A 569 -37.65 -18.73 -0.79
N VAL A 570 -37.35 -17.73 -1.65
CA VAL A 570 -38.12 -17.44 -2.87
C VAL A 570 -37.43 -18.12 -4.07
N THR A 571 -37.92 -19.31 -4.42
CA THR A 571 -37.33 -20.18 -5.47
C THR A 571 -37.48 -19.64 -6.90
N SER A 572 -38.60 -18.97 -7.19
CA SER A 572 -38.87 -18.42 -8.54
C SER A 572 -37.84 -17.33 -8.93
N LEU A 573 -37.56 -16.41 -8.01
CA LEU A 573 -36.54 -15.36 -8.21
C LEU A 573 -35.12 -15.92 -8.17
N ALA A 574 -34.88 -16.94 -7.35
CA ALA A 574 -33.59 -17.63 -7.30
C ALA A 574 -33.23 -18.30 -8.64
N LYS A 575 -34.24 -18.94 -9.31
CA LYS A 575 -34.07 -19.53 -10.64
C LYS A 575 -33.71 -18.47 -11.69
N LEU A 576 -34.35 -17.30 -11.63
CA LEU A 576 -34.03 -16.18 -12.52
C LEU A 576 -32.58 -15.69 -12.31
N ALA A 577 -32.18 -15.44 -11.06
CA ALA A 577 -30.87 -14.97 -10.72
C ALA A 577 -29.77 -15.97 -11.12
N SER A 578 -29.97 -17.26 -10.81
CA SER A 578 -28.98 -18.29 -11.10
C SER A 578 -28.80 -18.53 -12.61
N LYS A 579 -29.86 -18.39 -13.41
CA LYS A 579 -29.73 -18.44 -14.87
C LYS A 579 -28.75 -17.37 -15.36
N LYS A 580 -28.88 -16.13 -14.87
CA LYS A 580 -27.98 -15.04 -15.22
C LYS A 580 -26.55 -15.29 -14.74
N LEU A 581 -26.38 -15.81 -13.54
CA LEU A 581 -25.05 -16.12 -12.98
C LEU A 581 -24.35 -17.24 -13.75
N PHE A 582 -25.07 -18.26 -14.20
CA PHE A 582 -24.51 -19.34 -15.02
C PHE A 582 -24.14 -18.88 -16.44
N GLU A 583 -24.81 -17.82 -16.96
CA GLU A 583 -24.41 -17.17 -18.22
C GLU A 583 -23.11 -16.35 -18.02
N LEU A 584 -22.94 -15.65 -16.88
CA LEU A 584 -21.80 -14.77 -16.60
C LEU A 584 -20.57 -15.53 -16.10
N GLU A 585 -20.74 -16.44 -15.15
CA GLU A 585 -19.67 -17.22 -14.51
C GLU A 585 -20.06 -18.71 -14.42
N PRO A 586 -20.00 -19.48 -15.52
CA PRO A 586 -20.46 -20.85 -15.56
C PRO A 586 -19.61 -21.82 -14.69
N GLU A 587 -18.43 -21.44 -14.28
CA GLU A 587 -17.48 -22.26 -13.49
C GLU A 587 -17.48 -21.94 -12.00
N ASN A 588 -18.29 -20.98 -11.54
CA ASN A 588 -18.34 -20.61 -10.14
C ASN A 588 -19.19 -21.61 -9.33
N ALA A 589 -18.53 -22.55 -8.64
CA ALA A 589 -19.16 -23.58 -7.80
C ALA A 589 -20.12 -23.00 -6.73
N GLY A 590 -19.87 -21.79 -6.26
CA GLY A 590 -20.66 -21.13 -5.23
C GLY A 590 -22.12 -20.94 -5.61
N TYR A 591 -22.40 -20.60 -6.86
CA TYR A 591 -23.76 -20.37 -7.34
C TYR A 591 -24.58 -21.66 -7.45
N TYR A 592 -23.94 -22.77 -7.89
CA TYR A 592 -24.58 -24.08 -7.93
C TYR A 592 -24.95 -24.57 -6.52
N VAL A 593 -24.02 -24.42 -5.57
CA VAL A 593 -24.29 -24.79 -4.17
C VAL A 593 -25.41 -23.92 -3.59
N LEU A 594 -25.39 -22.61 -3.85
CA LEU A 594 -26.38 -21.68 -3.30
C LEU A 594 -27.78 -22.01 -3.84
N LEU A 595 -27.91 -22.22 -5.14
CA LEU A 595 -29.18 -22.60 -5.76
C LEU A 595 -29.71 -23.99 -5.29
N SER A 596 -28.81 -24.97 -5.22
CA SER A 596 -29.16 -26.30 -4.67
C SER A 596 -29.68 -26.18 -3.22
N ASN A 597 -29.04 -25.34 -2.40
CA ASN A 597 -29.46 -25.10 -1.04
C ASN A 597 -30.83 -24.42 -0.95
N ILE A 598 -31.16 -23.50 -1.88
CA ILE A 598 -32.48 -22.86 -1.95
C ILE A 598 -33.56 -23.90 -2.29
N TYR A 599 -33.31 -24.78 -3.26
CA TYR A 599 -34.22 -25.83 -3.60
C TYR A 599 -34.42 -26.83 -2.45
N SER A 600 -33.34 -27.27 -1.80
CA SER A 600 -33.43 -28.17 -0.64
C SER A 600 -34.21 -27.53 0.53
N ALA A 601 -33.98 -26.23 0.82
CA ALA A 601 -34.72 -25.50 1.84
C ALA A 601 -36.21 -25.31 1.56
N SER A 602 -36.61 -25.48 0.28
CA SER A 602 -37.99 -25.44 -0.18
C SER A 602 -38.57 -26.87 -0.48
N HIS A 603 -37.90 -27.91 0.03
CA HIS A 603 -38.23 -29.32 -0.16
C HIS A 603 -38.28 -29.79 -1.64
N ASN A 604 -37.61 -29.05 -2.53
CA ASN A 604 -37.50 -29.40 -3.95
C ASN A 604 -36.22 -30.22 -4.18
N PHE A 605 -36.17 -31.43 -3.64
CA PHE A 605 -34.95 -32.25 -3.60
C PHE A 605 -34.51 -32.75 -4.99
N LEU A 606 -35.46 -32.94 -5.94
CA LEU A 606 -35.15 -33.37 -7.32
C LEU A 606 -34.38 -32.29 -8.06
N GLU A 607 -34.80 -31.03 -7.99
CA GLU A 607 -34.12 -29.91 -8.61
C GLU A 607 -32.76 -29.63 -7.90
N ALA A 608 -32.71 -29.78 -6.56
CA ALA A 608 -31.49 -29.70 -5.83
C ALA A 608 -30.45 -30.72 -6.28
N ALA A 609 -30.87 -31.99 -6.50
CA ALA A 609 -30.03 -33.05 -7.01
C ALA A 609 -29.55 -32.77 -8.44
N ALA A 610 -30.44 -32.29 -9.31
CA ALA A 610 -30.10 -31.94 -10.70
C ALA A 610 -29.00 -30.83 -10.76
N VAL A 611 -29.09 -29.81 -9.91
CA VAL A 611 -28.09 -28.72 -9.83
C VAL A 611 -26.75 -29.27 -9.32
N ARG A 612 -26.74 -30.14 -8.32
CA ARG A 612 -25.50 -30.77 -7.79
C ARG A 612 -24.84 -31.65 -8.85
N GLU A 613 -25.64 -32.42 -9.60
CA GLU A 613 -25.14 -33.24 -10.71
C GLU A 613 -24.54 -32.39 -11.83
N ALA A 614 -25.14 -31.24 -12.16
CA ALA A 614 -24.61 -30.30 -13.13
C ALA A 614 -23.26 -29.74 -12.68
N ALA A 615 -23.09 -29.38 -11.39
CA ALA A 615 -21.81 -28.92 -10.82
C ALA A 615 -20.76 -30.05 -10.88
N LYS A 616 -21.12 -31.28 -10.54
CA LYS A 616 -20.22 -32.44 -10.57
C LYS A 616 -19.73 -32.77 -11.99
N ARG A 617 -20.61 -32.70 -13.01
CA ARG A 617 -20.21 -32.88 -14.42
C ARG A 617 -19.15 -31.87 -14.88
N LYS A 618 -19.17 -30.69 -14.30
CA LYS A 618 -18.16 -29.64 -14.56
C LYS A 618 -16.92 -29.72 -13.68
N ASN A 619 -16.78 -30.74 -12.84
CA ASN A 619 -15.71 -30.90 -11.85
C ASN A 619 -15.57 -29.69 -10.89
N LEU A 620 -16.68 -29.03 -10.58
CA LEU A 620 -16.67 -27.88 -9.69
C LEU A 620 -16.66 -28.35 -8.22
N ALA A 621 -15.60 -28.02 -7.50
CA ALA A 621 -15.46 -28.28 -6.06
C ALA A 621 -15.55 -26.97 -5.27
N LYS A 622 -16.32 -26.96 -4.19
CA LYS A 622 -16.36 -25.84 -3.25
C LYS A 622 -15.34 -26.06 -2.12
N LEU A 623 -14.64 -25.01 -1.73
CA LEU A 623 -13.78 -25.03 -0.55
C LEU A 623 -14.61 -25.35 0.70
N PRO A 624 -14.12 -26.26 1.59
CA PRO A 624 -14.83 -26.62 2.80
C PRO A 624 -14.92 -25.42 3.77
N GLY A 625 -15.96 -25.43 4.61
CA GLY A 625 -16.09 -24.49 5.70
C GLY A 625 -14.99 -24.72 6.74
N CYS A 626 -14.18 -23.69 7.00
CA CYS A 626 -13.11 -23.72 7.97
C CYS A 626 -13.33 -22.61 9.00
N THR A 627 -13.01 -22.89 10.27
CA THR A 627 -13.01 -21.91 11.35
C THR A 627 -11.63 -21.86 11.99
N ILE A 628 -11.13 -20.64 12.17
CA ILE A 628 -9.81 -20.36 12.72
C ILE A 628 -9.98 -19.72 14.11
N ILE A 629 -9.10 -20.08 15.03
CA ILE A 629 -8.99 -19.48 16.37
C ILE A 629 -7.51 -19.30 16.74
N GLU A 630 -7.19 -18.15 17.33
CA GLU A 630 -5.87 -17.88 17.91
C GLU A 630 -5.92 -18.14 19.42
N VAL A 631 -5.09 -19.06 19.92
CA VAL A 631 -4.94 -19.37 21.35
C VAL A 631 -3.45 -19.52 21.68
N ASN A 632 -2.98 -18.81 22.69
CA ASN A 632 -1.57 -18.83 23.13
C ASN A 632 -0.58 -18.55 21.99
N ASP A 633 -0.88 -17.54 21.18
CA ASP A 633 -0.08 -17.08 20.02
C ASP A 633 0.07 -18.15 18.90
N VAL A 634 -0.76 -19.19 18.93
CA VAL A 634 -0.82 -20.23 17.90
C VAL A 634 -2.20 -20.18 17.23
N VAL A 635 -2.18 -20.25 15.92
CA VAL A 635 -3.40 -20.31 15.10
C VAL A 635 -3.81 -21.77 14.89
N HIS A 636 -5.04 -22.10 15.24
CA HIS A 636 -5.64 -23.41 15.04
C HIS A 636 -6.79 -23.33 14.05
N SER A 637 -6.90 -24.31 13.16
CA SER A 637 -7.97 -24.39 12.18
C SER A 637 -8.80 -25.64 12.36
N PHE A 638 -10.12 -25.53 12.17
CA PHE A 638 -11.07 -26.61 12.29
C PHE A 638 -11.99 -26.67 11.07
N THR A 639 -12.22 -27.87 10.56
CA THR A 639 -13.30 -28.16 9.59
C THR A 639 -14.45 -28.89 10.30
N ALA A 640 -15.60 -28.99 9.64
CA ALA A 640 -16.73 -29.71 10.22
C ALA A 640 -16.35 -31.18 10.44
N GLY A 641 -16.59 -31.71 11.66
CA GLY A 641 -16.29 -33.08 12.02
C GLY A 641 -14.80 -33.41 12.15
N ASP A 642 -13.94 -32.39 12.24
CA ASP A 642 -12.49 -32.56 12.36
C ASP A 642 -12.11 -33.37 13.59
N ARG A 643 -11.27 -34.37 13.38
CA ARG A 643 -10.70 -35.25 14.44
C ARG A 643 -9.16 -35.31 14.40
N SER A 644 -8.54 -34.47 13.58
CA SER A 644 -7.09 -34.47 13.38
C SER A 644 -6.34 -33.73 14.49
N HIS A 645 -7.05 -32.85 15.23
CA HIS A 645 -6.42 -32.03 16.28
C HIS A 645 -5.93 -32.88 17.47
N PRO A 646 -4.73 -32.60 18.03
CA PRO A 646 -4.18 -33.36 19.18
C PRO A 646 -5.10 -33.44 20.38
N GLN A 647 -5.92 -32.42 20.66
CA GLN A 647 -6.86 -32.36 21.77
C GLN A 647 -8.29 -32.79 21.38
N THR A 648 -8.46 -33.56 20.33
CA THR A 648 -9.78 -33.98 19.81
C THR A 648 -10.69 -34.55 20.91
N LEU A 649 -10.21 -35.45 21.73
CA LEU A 649 -11.01 -36.08 22.82
C LEU A 649 -11.54 -35.03 23.80
N ALA A 650 -10.71 -34.09 24.23
CA ALA A 650 -11.10 -33.02 25.14
C ALA A 650 -12.12 -32.06 24.49
N ILE A 651 -11.95 -31.73 23.20
CA ILE A 651 -12.85 -30.85 22.45
C ILE A 651 -14.25 -31.47 22.35
N TYR A 652 -14.34 -32.73 21.95
CA TYR A 652 -15.63 -33.42 21.83
C TYR A 652 -16.31 -33.65 23.17
N SER A 653 -15.56 -33.99 24.23
CA SER A 653 -16.09 -34.09 25.62
C SER A 653 -16.63 -32.74 26.11
N MET A 654 -15.93 -31.64 25.81
CA MET A 654 -16.40 -30.27 26.11
C MET A 654 -17.71 -29.97 25.36
N LEU A 655 -17.81 -30.32 24.09
CA LEU A 655 -19.03 -30.12 23.29
C LEU A 655 -20.24 -30.84 23.88
N GLU A 656 -20.05 -32.09 24.32
CA GLU A 656 -21.13 -32.85 24.96
C GLU A 656 -21.58 -32.20 26.28
N SER A 657 -20.60 -31.79 27.13
CA SER A 657 -20.89 -31.07 28.36
C SER A 657 -21.64 -29.77 28.15
N LEU A 658 -21.21 -28.98 27.11
CA LEU A 658 -21.87 -27.72 26.74
C LEU A 658 -23.28 -27.95 26.22
N LEU A 659 -23.46 -28.99 25.40
CA LEU A 659 -24.78 -29.34 24.86
C LEU A 659 -25.79 -29.62 25.97
N GLY A 660 -25.42 -30.43 27.00
CA GLY A 660 -26.26 -30.65 28.15
C GLY A 660 -26.71 -29.35 28.84
N LYS A 661 -25.78 -28.46 29.12
CA LYS A 661 -26.05 -27.17 29.80
C LYS A 661 -26.96 -26.23 28.96
N ILE A 662 -26.75 -26.15 27.62
CA ILE A 662 -27.56 -25.25 26.80
C ILE A 662 -28.94 -25.83 26.52
N VAL A 663 -29.12 -27.14 26.46
CA VAL A 663 -30.44 -27.80 26.37
C VAL A 663 -31.25 -27.51 27.63
N GLU A 664 -30.65 -27.62 28.82
CA GLU A 664 -31.26 -27.21 30.10
C GLU A 664 -31.64 -25.72 30.08
N ALA A 665 -30.87 -24.86 29.37
CA ALA A 665 -31.17 -23.43 29.19
C ALA A 665 -32.20 -23.12 28.09
N GLY A 666 -32.75 -24.17 27.43
CA GLY A 666 -33.83 -24.06 26.43
C GLY A 666 -33.36 -24.01 24.96
N TYR A 667 -32.10 -24.39 24.68
CA TYR A 667 -31.65 -24.51 23.29
C TYR A 667 -32.31 -25.69 22.59
N GLN A 668 -32.77 -25.44 21.36
CA GLN A 668 -33.28 -26.45 20.43
C GLN A 668 -32.44 -26.40 19.14
N ALA A 669 -32.05 -27.56 18.63
CA ALA A 669 -31.24 -27.65 17.42
C ALA A 669 -32.05 -27.23 16.18
N GLU A 670 -31.50 -26.33 15.38
CA GLU A 670 -32.13 -25.84 14.13
C GLU A 670 -31.82 -26.78 12.97
N THR A 671 -32.44 -27.94 12.93
CA THR A 671 -32.22 -29.00 11.93
C THR A 671 -32.53 -28.56 10.52
N GLN A 672 -33.37 -27.53 10.32
CA GLN A 672 -33.61 -26.89 9.01
C GLN A 672 -32.33 -26.33 8.35
N ALA A 673 -31.25 -26.13 9.11
CA ALA A 673 -29.95 -25.76 8.59
C ALA A 673 -29.28 -26.88 7.79
N VAL A 674 -29.65 -28.16 8.04
CA VAL A 674 -29.17 -29.32 7.29
C VAL A 674 -30.01 -29.53 6.05
N LEU A 675 -29.40 -29.35 4.90
CA LEU A 675 -30.04 -29.36 3.59
C LEU A 675 -29.93 -30.73 2.89
N TYR A 676 -29.80 -31.82 3.67
CA TYR A 676 -29.81 -33.20 3.23
C TYR A 676 -31.14 -33.86 3.59
N ASP A 677 -31.59 -34.79 2.74
CA ASP A 677 -32.77 -35.58 2.98
C ASP A 677 -32.37 -36.83 3.79
N VAL A 678 -32.26 -36.63 5.11
CA VAL A 678 -31.86 -37.64 6.08
C VAL A 678 -32.75 -37.51 7.31
N GLU A 679 -32.77 -38.52 8.19
CA GLU A 679 -33.53 -38.53 9.42
C GLU A 679 -33.14 -37.39 10.38
N GLU A 680 -34.06 -36.96 11.25
CA GLU A 680 -33.83 -35.80 12.15
C GLU A 680 -32.69 -36.03 13.08
N GLU A 681 -32.50 -37.26 13.59
CA GLU A 681 -31.37 -37.62 14.46
C GLU A 681 -30.02 -37.46 13.74
N GLU A 682 -29.97 -37.85 12.44
CA GLU A 682 -28.77 -37.65 11.63
C GLU A 682 -28.48 -36.15 11.39
N LYS A 683 -29.54 -35.37 11.13
CA LYS A 683 -29.41 -33.91 11.00
C LYS A 683 -28.84 -33.26 12.27
N GLU A 684 -29.36 -33.66 13.44
CA GLU A 684 -28.83 -33.18 14.71
C GLU A 684 -27.35 -33.54 14.90
N GLN A 685 -26.94 -34.77 14.56
CA GLN A 685 -25.54 -35.17 14.64
C GLN A 685 -24.63 -34.33 13.73
N MET A 686 -25.09 -34.06 12.50
CA MET A 686 -24.33 -33.23 11.55
C MET A 686 -24.11 -31.81 12.07
N ILE A 687 -25.13 -31.21 12.71
CA ILE A 687 -25.05 -29.85 13.25
C ILE A 687 -24.12 -29.78 14.48
N LYS A 688 -24.09 -30.82 15.31
CA LYS A 688 -23.28 -30.86 16.56
C LYS A 688 -21.79 -30.62 16.32
N ILE A 689 -21.27 -30.99 15.16
CA ILE A 689 -19.83 -31.02 14.85
C ILE A 689 -19.40 -29.94 13.84
N HIS A 690 -20.14 -28.85 13.73
CA HIS A 690 -19.73 -27.72 12.88
C HIS A 690 -18.41 -27.11 13.39
N SER A 691 -17.58 -26.62 12.47
CA SER A 691 -16.24 -26.08 12.74
C SER A 691 -16.24 -24.93 13.75
N GLU A 692 -17.30 -24.10 13.78
CA GLU A 692 -17.49 -23.02 14.74
C GLU A 692 -17.59 -23.57 16.19
N LYS A 693 -18.37 -24.64 16.37
CA LYS A 693 -18.58 -25.26 17.67
C LYS A 693 -17.30 -25.92 18.19
N LEU A 694 -16.54 -26.59 17.29
CA LEU A 694 -15.21 -27.17 17.64
C LEU A 694 -14.23 -26.08 18.06
N ALA A 695 -14.14 -24.99 17.32
CA ALA A 695 -13.24 -23.88 17.61
C ALA A 695 -13.60 -23.19 18.95
N ILE A 696 -14.89 -22.96 19.22
CA ILE A 696 -15.35 -22.36 20.47
C ILE A 696 -15.07 -23.31 21.66
N ALA A 697 -15.33 -24.61 21.52
CA ALA A 697 -15.03 -25.58 22.55
C ALA A 697 -13.52 -25.63 22.85
N PHE A 698 -12.67 -25.63 21.84
CA PHE A 698 -11.22 -25.53 21.98
C PHE A 698 -10.80 -24.25 22.72
N GLY A 699 -11.39 -23.11 22.35
CA GLY A 699 -11.15 -21.84 23.00
C GLY A 699 -11.54 -21.85 24.48
N LEU A 700 -12.67 -22.47 24.83
CA LEU A 700 -13.13 -22.60 26.21
C LEU A 700 -12.20 -23.46 27.07
N ILE A 701 -11.54 -24.46 26.47
CA ILE A 701 -10.59 -25.35 27.17
C ILE A 701 -9.27 -24.58 27.44
N ASN A 702 -8.75 -23.84 26.47
CA ASN A 702 -7.36 -23.39 26.45
C ASN A 702 -7.19 -21.88 26.70
N ALA A 703 -8.23 -21.06 26.52
CA ALA A 703 -8.15 -19.64 26.79
C ALA A 703 -8.38 -19.29 28.26
N LYS A 704 -7.73 -18.23 28.76
CA LYS A 704 -7.88 -17.75 30.15
C LYS A 704 -9.36 -17.50 30.47
N SER A 705 -9.77 -17.78 31.69
CA SER A 705 -11.18 -17.79 32.11
C SER A 705 -11.97 -16.50 31.85
N GLU A 706 -11.33 -15.35 31.81
CA GLU A 706 -11.99 -14.06 31.59
C GLU A 706 -11.76 -13.49 30.16
N SER A 707 -10.95 -14.16 29.34
CA SER A 707 -10.65 -13.65 27.99
C SER A 707 -11.79 -13.88 27.01
N GLU A 708 -11.99 -12.99 26.08
CA GLU A 708 -12.93 -13.17 24.98
C GLU A 708 -12.47 -14.33 24.07
N ILE A 709 -13.42 -15.10 23.55
CA ILE A 709 -13.16 -16.12 22.54
C ILE A 709 -13.42 -15.51 21.16
N ARG A 710 -12.41 -15.52 20.28
CA ARG A 710 -12.50 -14.97 18.93
C ARG A 710 -12.27 -16.05 17.92
N ILE A 711 -13.22 -16.20 16.99
CA ILE A 711 -13.12 -17.15 15.88
C ILE A 711 -13.40 -16.46 14.55
N ILE A 712 -12.81 -16.98 13.49
CA ILE A 712 -13.02 -16.51 12.11
C ILE A 712 -13.49 -17.68 11.26
N LYS A 713 -14.60 -17.46 10.58
CA LYS A 713 -15.21 -18.40 9.64
C LYS A 713 -15.07 -17.92 8.21
N ASN A 714 -14.59 -18.77 7.30
CA ASN A 714 -14.49 -18.46 5.88
C ASN A 714 -15.84 -18.44 5.14
N LEU A 715 -16.90 -18.92 5.76
CA LEU A 715 -18.27 -18.91 5.27
C LEU A 715 -19.16 -18.12 6.23
N ARG A 716 -20.39 -17.81 5.77
CA ARG A 716 -21.42 -17.24 6.65
C ARG A 716 -21.81 -18.25 7.73
N VAL A 717 -21.95 -17.78 8.97
CA VAL A 717 -22.41 -18.60 10.11
C VAL A 717 -23.84 -19.09 9.80
N CYS A 718 -24.14 -20.35 10.08
CA CYS A 718 -25.51 -20.87 9.94
C CYS A 718 -26.39 -20.47 11.14
N LEU A 719 -27.71 -20.51 10.96
CA LEU A 719 -28.67 -20.11 11.99
C LEU A 719 -28.49 -20.90 13.29
N ASP A 720 -28.25 -22.20 13.17
CA ASP A 720 -28.02 -23.06 14.32
C ASP A 720 -26.73 -22.67 15.10
N CYS A 721 -25.59 -22.51 14.43
CA CYS A 721 -24.36 -22.06 15.09
C CYS A 721 -24.51 -20.68 15.73
N HIS A 722 -25.28 -19.79 15.09
CA HIS A 722 -25.56 -18.47 15.65
C HIS A 722 -26.38 -18.57 16.95
N ASN A 723 -27.48 -19.31 16.95
CA ASN A 723 -28.31 -19.54 18.13
C ASN A 723 -27.53 -20.31 19.22
N TRP A 724 -26.81 -21.37 18.84
CA TRP A 724 -25.96 -22.14 19.76
C TRP A 724 -24.96 -21.22 20.46
N THR A 725 -24.30 -20.32 19.74
CA THR A 725 -23.31 -19.38 20.32
C THR A 725 -23.97 -18.38 21.30
N LYS A 726 -25.22 -17.94 21.04
CA LYS A 726 -25.98 -17.13 22.02
C LYS A 726 -26.10 -17.87 23.35
N PHE A 727 -26.58 -19.13 23.33
CA PHE A 727 -26.72 -19.91 24.55
C PHE A 727 -25.37 -20.17 25.23
N ILE A 728 -24.29 -20.46 24.47
CA ILE A 728 -22.95 -20.60 25.03
C ILE A 728 -22.52 -19.34 25.77
N SER A 729 -22.82 -18.17 25.24
CA SER A 729 -22.46 -16.90 25.92
C SER A 729 -23.18 -16.75 27.27
N VAL A 730 -24.38 -17.29 27.44
CA VAL A 730 -25.13 -17.31 28.71
C VAL A 730 -24.50 -18.30 29.70
N VAL A 731 -24.36 -19.57 29.29
CA VAL A 731 -23.94 -20.65 30.21
C VAL A 731 -22.49 -20.55 30.61
N THR A 732 -21.64 -19.94 29.79
CA THR A 732 -20.22 -19.76 30.09
C THR A 732 -19.87 -18.38 30.63
N LYS A 733 -20.81 -17.41 30.54
CA LYS A 733 -20.60 -16.00 30.87
C LYS A 733 -19.41 -15.38 30.12
N ARG A 734 -19.13 -15.88 28.90
CA ARG A 734 -18.02 -15.44 28.07
C ARG A 734 -18.52 -14.60 26.90
N VAL A 735 -17.75 -13.58 26.57
CA VAL A 735 -17.92 -12.85 25.32
C VAL A 735 -17.33 -13.69 24.20
N ILE A 736 -18.11 -13.96 23.17
CA ILE A 736 -17.70 -14.72 22.00
C ILE A 736 -17.83 -13.80 20.78
N VAL A 737 -16.75 -13.62 20.04
CA VAL A 737 -16.69 -12.81 18.85
C VAL A 737 -16.47 -13.73 17.66
N VAL A 738 -17.41 -13.72 16.75
CA VAL A 738 -17.35 -14.51 15.51
C VAL A 738 -17.28 -13.55 14.34
N ARG A 739 -16.21 -13.61 13.56
CA ARG A 739 -16.12 -12.98 12.23
C ARG A 739 -16.49 -14.02 11.21
N ASP A 740 -17.53 -13.77 10.45
CA ASP A 740 -17.88 -14.60 9.30
C ASP A 740 -17.44 -13.94 7.97
N ALA A 741 -17.81 -14.51 6.84
CA ALA A 741 -17.45 -13.99 5.51
C ALA A 741 -17.99 -12.57 5.25
N SER A 742 -18.97 -12.10 6.02
CA SER A 742 -19.68 -10.84 5.78
C SER A 742 -19.49 -9.80 6.90
N ARG A 743 -19.49 -10.21 8.16
CA ARG A 743 -19.52 -9.28 9.31
C ARG A 743 -19.01 -9.89 10.60
N PHE A 744 -18.98 -9.08 11.66
CA PHE A 744 -18.79 -9.51 13.04
C PHE A 744 -20.12 -9.77 13.74
N HIS A 745 -20.11 -10.80 14.59
CA HIS A 745 -21.14 -11.15 15.56
C HIS A 745 -20.53 -11.13 16.96
N HIS A 746 -20.96 -10.21 17.79
CA HIS A 746 -20.53 -10.12 19.19
C HIS A 746 -21.62 -10.72 20.07
N PHE A 747 -21.35 -11.88 20.66
CA PHE A 747 -22.28 -12.56 21.55
C PHE A 747 -21.95 -12.28 23.01
N ARG A 748 -22.92 -11.80 23.74
CA ARG A 748 -22.85 -11.51 25.17
C ARG A 748 -24.21 -11.71 25.79
N ASP A 749 -24.27 -12.45 26.92
CA ASP A 749 -25.47 -12.63 27.71
C ASP A 749 -26.70 -13.09 26.89
N GLY A 750 -26.50 -13.97 25.93
CA GLY A 750 -27.54 -14.49 25.04
C GLY A 750 -27.96 -13.60 23.88
N MET A 751 -27.37 -12.42 23.76
CA MET A 751 -27.66 -11.49 22.68
C MET A 751 -26.51 -11.45 21.66
N CYS A 752 -26.85 -11.14 20.39
CA CYS A 752 -25.88 -10.86 19.36
C CYS A 752 -25.98 -9.40 18.88
N SER A 753 -24.83 -8.77 18.61
CA SER A 753 -24.78 -7.39 18.05
C SER A 753 -25.52 -7.24 16.73
N CYS A 754 -25.73 -8.32 15.97
CA CYS A 754 -26.48 -8.28 14.70
C CYS A 754 -27.99 -8.13 14.88
N ARG A 755 -28.53 -8.31 16.11
CA ARG A 755 -29.97 -8.29 16.40
C ARG A 755 -30.80 -9.23 15.50
N ASP A 756 -30.18 -10.36 15.12
CA ASP A 756 -30.73 -11.37 14.18
C ASP A 756 -31.02 -10.84 12.76
N TYR A 757 -30.48 -9.67 12.43
CA TYR A 757 -30.52 -9.09 11.09
C TYR A 757 -29.22 -9.45 10.33
N TRP A 758 -29.26 -10.52 9.54
CA TRP A 758 -28.05 -11.01 8.87
C TRP A 758 -28.31 -11.92 7.65
#